data_d4ab491f346538a7927bbe9563f4c64c
#
_entry.id   d4ab491f346538a7927bbe9563f4c64c
#
_cell.length_a   1.000
_cell.length_b   1.000
_cell.length_c   1.000
_cell.angle_alpha   90.00
_cell.angle_beta   90.00
_cell.angle_gamma   90.00
#
_symmetry.space_group_name_H-M   'P 1'
#
loop_
_entity.id
_entity.type
_entity.pdbx_description
1 polymer ?
#
loop_
_entity_poly.entity_id
_entity_poly.type
_entity_poly.pdbx_seq_one_letter_code
_entity_poly.pdbx_strand_id
1 'polypeptide(L)'
;MAKSNWDRKTWVSLMPNGIGQVKPNHYGEIIKTIWRNRDELPFALRILTKGVCDGCALGTTGIHDFTMDGVHLCMIRLDLMRLNTMPALDVKVLRDAGELSRMSAAELRELGRLPFPMIRRRGELGFTRATWDEAIDVTATRLAKTDPHRMAFYLTSRGLTNESYYVAQKAARFLGTNNLDNSSRICHAPSTVALKQALGVSASTCSYKDWIGTDLIVLFGSNTPNNQPVTTKYIYHAKKQGTRVAVINPYREPGLERYWIPSVTESALFGTRIADAFFQVHTGGDKAFIAGVIKHLIDQRWTDEGFIAANTAGFDDLKAALEAYSWELLEAASGSTRDEMLRFAAMIAEAKSAVFVWSMGITQHRDGVANVRAIVDLALTRGFIGREKCGLMAIRGHSGVQGGAEVGAVPNQFPGGLAVDADGANQLSSLWGFDVPAWRGMNAVEMIDAAHEGNLDMLYQVGGNFLETLPEPDYVREAVERIPMRVHQDIVLSPQMMVEPADTVLLLPAQTRYEQRGGGTETSTERRILFSPEIPGRRIGEALPEWEIPMRVAERVRPDLARLMHFDDGQAIRDEIGKAVPAYDGIQHLNKAGDQLQWGGERLCEAPGADGGPVTHFPMPDGRARFSVIKIEQESPSSKLRLSTRRGKQFNSMVHRNLDPLTGARRDDVLMSRKDAERIGVADGDSVLLTSPVGQMSGRCLVAPITPGNVQVHWPEGNVLIERGVSDPECGIPDFNTEVEIERIA
;
A
#
# COMPACT_ATOMS: atom_id res chain seq x y z
N MET A 1 -10.37 16.57 -30.49
CA MET A 1 -9.21 17.01 -31.34
C MET A 1 -7.94 16.70 -30.59
N ALA A 2 -7.06 15.89 -31.15
CA ALA A 2 -5.74 15.64 -30.56
C ALA A 2 -5.00 16.99 -30.50
N LYS A 3 -4.67 17.47 -29.29
CA LYS A 3 -3.83 18.66 -29.14
C LYS A 3 -2.49 18.37 -29.84
N SER A 4 -2.13 19.24 -30.77
CA SER A 4 -0.88 19.16 -31.53
C SER A 4 0.30 18.93 -30.56
N ASN A 5 1.23 18.05 -30.94
CA ASN A 5 2.50 17.81 -30.22
C ASN A 5 3.37 19.08 -30.07
N TRP A 6 2.99 20.16 -30.72
CA TRP A 6 3.67 21.48 -30.71
C TRP A 6 3.16 22.42 -29.63
N ASP A 7 2.17 22.03 -28.79
CA ASP A 7 1.77 22.85 -27.66
C ASP A 7 2.91 22.90 -26.63
N ARG A 8 3.44 24.10 -26.36
CA ARG A 8 4.53 24.33 -25.38
C ARG A 8 4.22 23.78 -24.00
N LYS A 9 2.96 23.67 -23.61
CA LYS A 9 2.52 23.06 -22.36
C LYS A 9 2.81 21.57 -22.29
N THR A 10 3.09 20.92 -23.39
CA THR A 10 3.43 19.48 -23.45
C THR A 10 4.92 19.21 -23.45
N TRP A 11 5.78 20.23 -23.52
CA TRP A 11 7.23 20.05 -23.56
C TRP A 11 7.82 19.82 -22.16
N VAL A 12 8.91 19.04 -22.09
CA VAL A 12 9.65 18.87 -20.84
C VAL A 12 10.17 20.24 -20.37
N SER A 13 10.18 20.46 -19.05
CA SER A 13 10.66 21.70 -18.45
C SER A 13 11.85 21.44 -17.55
N LEU A 14 12.81 22.41 -17.53
CA LEU A 14 13.90 22.47 -16.56
C LEU A 14 13.51 23.24 -15.29
N MET A 15 12.37 23.95 -15.33
CA MET A 15 11.86 24.65 -14.15
C MET A 15 11.28 23.66 -13.13
N PRO A 16 11.39 23.93 -11.83
CA PRO A 16 10.65 23.16 -10.83
C PRO A 16 9.18 23.08 -11.19
N ASN A 17 8.57 21.93 -11.04
CA ASN A 17 7.16 21.65 -11.37
C ASN A 17 6.81 21.76 -12.86
N GLY A 18 7.78 21.98 -13.74
CA GLY A 18 7.56 22.06 -15.18
C GLY A 18 6.99 23.39 -15.67
N ILE A 19 6.64 23.43 -16.96
CA ILE A 19 5.87 24.53 -17.55
C ILE A 19 4.40 24.11 -17.53
N GLY A 20 3.66 24.57 -16.56
CA GLY A 20 2.34 24.05 -16.20
C GLY A 20 2.46 22.86 -15.26
N GLN A 21 1.47 22.73 -14.42
CA GLN A 21 1.48 21.83 -13.27
C GLN A 21 1.46 20.34 -13.61
N VAL A 22 1.02 19.98 -14.79
CA VAL A 22 0.95 18.60 -15.27
C VAL A 22 2.23 18.10 -15.93
N LYS A 23 3.29 18.89 -15.91
CA LYS A 23 4.55 18.60 -16.59
C LYS A 23 5.72 18.60 -15.60
N PRO A 24 6.03 17.46 -15.00
CA PRO A 24 7.08 17.37 -13.98
C PRO A 24 8.46 17.62 -14.56
N ASN A 25 9.34 18.26 -13.77
CA ASN A 25 10.74 18.50 -14.10
C ASN A 25 11.63 17.32 -13.69
N HIS A 26 11.50 16.19 -14.36
CA HIS A 26 12.27 14.99 -14.04
C HIS A 26 13.80 15.19 -14.11
N TYR A 27 14.30 15.95 -15.06
CA TYR A 27 15.75 16.19 -15.19
C TYR A 27 16.30 17.01 -14.03
N GLY A 28 15.59 18.06 -13.63
CA GLY A 28 15.97 18.84 -12.45
C GLY A 28 15.95 18.00 -11.16
N GLU A 29 14.98 17.10 -11.03
CA GLU A 29 14.90 16.16 -9.91
C GLU A 29 16.07 15.16 -9.88
N ILE A 30 16.48 14.64 -11.04
CA ILE A 30 17.65 13.76 -11.14
C ILE A 30 18.92 14.48 -10.68
N ILE A 31 19.16 15.71 -11.18
CA ILE A 31 20.31 16.53 -10.79
C ILE A 31 20.31 16.81 -9.29
N LYS A 32 19.16 17.19 -8.73
CA LYS A 32 18.99 17.43 -7.30
C LYS A 32 19.27 16.17 -6.47
N THR A 33 18.84 15.01 -6.92
CA THR A 33 19.09 13.73 -6.25
C THR A 33 20.58 13.39 -6.25
N ILE A 34 21.26 13.55 -7.38
CA ILE A 34 22.72 13.34 -7.47
C ILE A 34 23.44 14.25 -6.47
N TRP A 35 23.07 15.53 -6.42
CA TRP A 35 23.65 16.48 -5.48
C TRP A 35 23.40 16.12 -4.01
N ARG A 36 22.18 15.69 -3.66
CA ARG A 36 21.85 15.28 -2.29
C ARG A 36 22.61 14.04 -1.83
N ASN A 37 23.01 13.16 -2.75
CA ASN A 37 23.72 11.91 -2.45
C ASN A 37 25.21 11.95 -2.80
N ARG A 38 25.79 13.14 -3.04
CA ARG A 38 27.18 13.30 -3.49
C ARG A 38 28.23 12.76 -2.51
N ASP A 39 27.90 12.71 -1.22
CA ASP A 39 28.74 12.16 -0.15
C ASP A 39 28.86 10.63 -0.19
N GLU A 40 27.87 9.92 -0.77
CA GLU A 40 27.83 8.46 -0.91
C GLU A 40 27.41 8.02 -2.33
N LEU A 41 27.78 8.78 -3.35
CA LEU A 41 27.38 8.50 -4.73
C LEU A 41 27.74 7.09 -5.22
N PRO A 42 28.93 6.51 -4.89
CA PRO A 42 29.25 5.13 -5.27
C PRO A 42 28.30 4.09 -4.63
N PHE A 43 27.85 4.31 -3.40
CA PHE A 43 26.89 3.44 -2.74
C PHE A 43 25.50 3.59 -3.38
N ALA A 44 25.02 4.81 -3.60
CA ALA A 44 23.78 5.09 -4.31
C ALA A 44 23.73 4.43 -5.71
N LEU A 45 24.80 4.49 -6.48
CA LEU A 45 24.91 3.84 -7.79
C LEU A 45 24.85 2.31 -7.70
N ARG A 46 25.50 1.71 -6.68
CA ARG A 46 25.39 0.25 -6.46
C ARG A 46 23.98 -0.17 -6.11
N ILE A 47 23.27 0.60 -5.27
CA ILE A 47 21.84 0.37 -4.97
C ILE A 47 21.00 0.46 -6.25
N LEU A 48 21.22 1.50 -7.05
CA LEU A 48 20.47 1.69 -8.31
C LEU A 48 20.74 0.62 -9.37
N THR A 49 21.88 -0.07 -9.31
CA THR A 49 22.23 -1.08 -10.32
C THR A 49 21.98 -2.51 -9.88
N LYS A 50 22.02 -2.80 -8.58
CA LYS A 50 21.93 -4.17 -8.04
C LYS A 50 20.78 -4.41 -7.06
N GLY A 51 20.31 -3.36 -6.38
CA GLY A 51 19.29 -3.47 -5.35
C GLY A 51 17.88 -3.53 -5.91
N VAL A 52 17.00 -4.30 -5.28
CA VAL A 52 15.56 -4.27 -5.54
C VAL A 52 14.99 -2.98 -4.95
N CYS A 53 14.09 -2.32 -5.70
CA CYS A 53 13.54 -1.01 -5.31
C CYS A 53 12.69 -1.12 -4.05
N ASP A 54 12.97 -0.26 -3.06
CA ASP A 54 12.24 -0.14 -1.80
C ASP A 54 11.03 0.81 -1.86
N GLY A 55 10.73 1.37 -3.04
CA GLY A 55 9.72 2.43 -3.20
C GLY A 55 8.28 1.93 -3.25
N CYS A 56 7.99 0.93 -4.07
CA CYS A 56 6.64 0.40 -4.27
C CYS A 56 6.65 -1.08 -4.64
N ALA A 57 5.49 -1.71 -4.58
CA ALA A 57 5.31 -3.14 -4.85
C ALA A 57 5.43 -3.56 -6.34
N LEU A 58 5.97 -2.71 -7.20
CA LEU A 58 6.38 -3.10 -8.55
C LEU A 58 7.63 -3.99 -8.51
N GLY A 59 8.59 -3.68 -7.60
CA GLY A 59 9.77 -4.50 -7.37
C GLY A 59 10.78 -4.47 -8.51
N THR A 60 11.16 -3.30 -9.01
CA THR A 60 12.20 -3.18 -10.04
C THR A 60 13.56 -3.56 -9.48
N THR A 61 14.28 -4.48 -10.13
CA THR A 61 15.66 -4.82 -9.76
C THR A 61 16.65 -3.90 -10.50
N GLY A 62 17.49 -3.22 -9.75
CA GLY A 62 18.34 -2.21 -10.33
C GLY A 62 17.52 -1.13 -11.04
N ILE A 63 17.96 -0.73 -12.22
CA ILE A 63 17.23 0.16 -13.13
C ILE A 63 16.64 -0.61 -14.33
N HIS A 64 16.58 -1.92 -14.23
CA HIS A 64 16.01 -2.83 -15.22
C HIS A 64 14.85 -3.63 -14.64
N ASP A 65 14.09 -4.24 -15.50
CA ASP A 65 12.93 -5.05 -15.17
C ASP A 65 12.91 -6.29 -16.06
N PHE A 66 12.39 -7.40 -15.54
CA PHE A 66 12.32 -8.68 -16.26
C PHE A 66 11.23 -8.74 -17.32
N THR A 67 10.33 -7.78 -17.30
CA THR A 67 9.11 -7.78 -18.14
C THR A 67 9.18 -6.78 -19.28
N MET A 68 10.10 -5.82 -19.22
CA MET A 68 10.31 -4.79 -20.25
C MET A 68 11.80 -4.49 -20.43
N ASP A 69 12.23 -4.31 -21.67
CA ASP A 69 13.56 -3.87 -22.00
C ASP A 69 13.83 -2.39 -21.62
N GLY A 70 15.09 -2.11 -21.39
CA GLY A 70 15.60 -0.76 -21.15
C GLY A 70 15.51 -0.27 -19.71
N VAL A 71 15.91 0.96 -19.52
CA VAL A 71 16.06 1.59 -18.20
C VAL A 71 14.73 2.03 -17.64
N HIS A 72 14.53 1.85 -16.33
CA HIS A 72 13.40 2.36 -15.56
C HIS A 72 13.86 3.46 -14.61
N LEU A 73 13.40 4.68 -14.84
CA LEU A 73 13.67 5.81 -13.96
C LEU A 73 12.41 6.17 -13.18
N CYS A 74 12.54 6.19 -11.88
CA CYS A 74 11.43 6.53 -10.97
C CYS A 74 11.89 7.62 -9.99
N MET A 75 11.17 8.74 -9.98
CA MET A 75 11.49 9.87 -9.11
C MET A 75 11.26 9.54 -7.63
N ILE A 76 10.32 8.64 -7.31
CA ILE A 76 10.12 8.18 -5.92
C ILE A 76 11.37 7.44 -5.42
N ARG A 77 11.90 6.50 -6.21
CA ARG A 77 13.11 5.76 -5.85
C ARG A 77 14.30 6.70 -5.63
N LEU A 78 14.43 7.71 -6.48
CA LEU A 78 15.48 8.71 -6.35
C LEU A 78 15.32 9.56 -5.09
N ASP A 79 14.09 9.95 -4.74
CA ASP A 79 13.80 10.68 -3.50
C ASP A 79 14.11 9.86 -2.24
N LEU A 80 13.83 8.55 -2.28
CA LEU A 80 14.09 7.64 -1.17
C LEU A 80 15.59 7.29 -1.01
N MET A 81 16.40 7.51 -2.04
CA MET A 81 17.82 7.15 -2.01
C MET A 81 18.55 7.73 -0.80
N ARG A 82 18.20 8.96 -0.41
CA ARG A 82 18.85 9.62 0.73
C ARG A 82 18.66 8.89 2.06
N LEU A 83 17.57 8.14 2.27
CA LEU A 83 17.40 7.29 3.46
C LEU A 83 18.51 6.26 3.61
N ASN A 84 19.02 5.75 2.48
CA ASN A 84 20.07 4.76 2.47
C ASN A 84 21.46 5.36 2.60
N THR A 85 21.65 6.60 2.11
CA THR A 85 22.95 7.25 1.99
C THR A 85 23.23 8.32 3.06
N MET A 86 22.19 8.77 3.80
CA MET A 86 22.36 9.82 4.81
C MET A 86 23.26 9.37 5.95
N PRO A 87 24.00 10.32 6.59
CA PRO A 87 24.85 10.01 7.75
C PRO A 87 24.03 9.65 8.99
N ALA A 88 24.75 9.22 10.03
CA ALA A 88 24.18 9.12 11.36
C ALA A 88 23.67 10.49 11.86
N LEU A 89 22.58 10.48 12.60
CA LEU A 89 22.13 11.66 13.32
C LEU A 89 23.12 12.00 14.46
N ASP A 90 23.25 13.26 14.80
CA ASP A 90 23.95 13.65 16.02
C ASP A 90 23.09 13.32 17.24
N VAL A 91 23.49 12.32 18.02
CA VAL A 91 22.73 11.87 19.20
C VAL A 91 22.50 12.96 20.27
N LYS A 92 23.23 14.10 20.20
CA LYS A 92 23.00 15.22 21.09
C LYS A 92 21.61 15.83 20.92
N VAL A 93 21.03 15.76 19.72
CA VAL A 93 19.66 16.26 19.48
C VAL A 93 18.61 15.46 20.24
N LEU A 94 18.91 14.21 20.59
CA LEU A 94 18.00 13.33 21.34
C LEU A 94 17.90 13.68 22.84
N ARG A 95 18.70 14.62 23.35
CA ARG A 95 18.70 15.02 24.76
C ARG A 95 17.46 15.78 25.18
N ASP A 96 16.73 16.35 24.23
CA ASP A 96 15.47 17.06 24.48
C ASP A 96 14.38 16.56 23.51
N ALA A 97 13.56 15.65 23.99
CA ALA A 97 12.44 15.12 23.22
C ALA A 97 11.32 16.17 23.01
N GLY A 98 11.24 17.18 23.89
CA GLY A 98 10.29 18.29 23.76
C GLY A 98 10.61 19.21 22.58
N GLU A 99 11.90 19.45 22.28
CA GLU A 99 12.28 20.16 21.05
C GLU A 99 11.94 19.34 19.80
N LEU A 100 12.26 18.05 19.83
CA LEU A 100 11.97 17.13 18.71
C LEU A 100 10.46 16.94 18.47
N SER A 101 9.63 16.97 19.50
CA SER A 101 8.18 16.82 19.37
C SER A 101 7.50 17.96 18.61
N ARG A 102 8.17 19.11 18.47
CA ARG A 102 7.70 20.27 17.70
C ARG A 102 8.06 20.18 16.22
N MET A 103 8.95 19.25 15.87
CA MET A 103 9.37 19.04 14.49
C MET A 103 8.35 18.19 13.74
N SER A 104 8.16 18.52 12.47
CA SER A 104 7.40 17.67 11.55
C SER A 104 8.12 16.35 11.27
N ALA A 105 7.39 15.35 10.80
CA ALA A 105 7.98 14.08 10.37
C ALA A 105 9.08 14.27 9.30
N ALA A 106 8.93 15.26 8.42
CA ALA A 106 9.93 15.64 7.43
C ALA A 106 11.25 16.12 8.05
N GLU A 107 11.15 16.99 9.05
CA GLU A 107 12.31 17.55 9.74
C GLU A 107 13.02 16.48 10.57
N LEU A 108 12.28 15.68 11.34
CA LEU A 108 12.84 14.58 12.13
C LEU A 108 13.64 13.60 11.26
N ARG A 109 13.10 13.25 10.08
CA ARG A 109 13.75 12.34 9.15
C ARG A 109 15.06 12.90 8.57
N GLU A 110 15.14 14.19 8.31
CA GLU A 110 16.36 14.83 7.74
C GLU A 110 17.50 14.97 8.77
N LEU A 111 17.24 14.72 10.08
CA LEU A 111 18.28 14.73 11.11
C LEU A 111 19.33 13.63 10.91
N GLY A 112 19.00 12.54 10.23
CA GLY A 112 19.91 11.43 9.95
C GLY A 112 19.41 10.10 10.45
N ARG A 113 20.24 9.05 10.28
CA ARG A 113 19.93 7.68 10.67
C ARG A 113 20.30 7.42 12.13
N LEU A 114 19.48 6.63 12.82
CA LEU A 114 19.72 6.20 14.20
C LEU A 114 21.02 5.37 14.27
N PRO A 115 22.03 5.79 15.11
CA PRO A 115 23.30 5.08 15.14
C PRO A 115 23.44 4.09 16.30
N PHE A 116 22.73 4.27 17.41
CA PHE A 116 22.87 3.50 18.64
C PHE A 116 21.51 3.22 19.28
N PRO A 117 21.37 2.16 20.10
CA PRO A 117 20.22 2.01 20.97
C PRO A 117 20.09 3.20 21.91
N MET A 118 18.87 3.70 22.07
CA MET A 118 18.57 4.86 22.92
C MET A 118 17.38 4.50 23.82
N ILE A 119 17.39 4.97 25.06
CA ILE A 119 16.34 4.74 26.05
C ILE A 119 15.87 6.06 26.65
N ARG A 120 14.56 6.20 26.84
CA ARG A 120 13.93 7.31 27.57
C ARG A 120 12.89 6.72 28.53
N ARG A 121 12.99 7.11 29.82
CA ARG A 121 12.01 6.75 30.84
C ARG A 121 11.06 7.92 31.10
N ARG A 122 9.95 7.63 31.75
CA ARG A 122 8.98 8.65 32.14
C ARG A 122 9.66 9.72 32.97
N GLY A 123 9.40 10.98 32.60
CA GLY A 123 9.96 12.17 33.30
C GLY A 123 11.39 12.52 32.87
N GLU A 124 12.06 11.75 32.04
CA GLU A 124 13.35 12.14 31.48
C GLU A 124 13.15 13.12 30.30
N LEU A 125 13.97 14.15 30.24
CA LEU A 125 13.87 15.21 29.25
C LEU A 125 14.06 14.68 27.83
N GLY A 126 14.95 13.69 27.65
CA GLY A 126 15.27 13.12 26.36
C GLY A 126 15.83 11.71 26.48
N PHE A 127 16.41 11.23 25.39
CA PHE A 127 16.96 9.88 25.30
C PHE A 127 18.42 9.84 25.72
N THR A 128 18.80 8.76 26.43
CA THR A 128 20.17 8.41 26.74
C THR A 128 20.61 7.20 25.93
N ARG A 129 21.90 7.14 25.56
CA ARG A 129 22.46 5.98 24.85
C ARG A 129 22.50 4.78 25.77
N ALA A 130 22.07 3.62 25.25
CA ALA A 130 22.22 2.31 25.86
C ALA A 130 23.18 1.45 25.00
N THR A 131 23.74 0.41 25.60
CA THR A 131 24.37 -0.68 24.85
C THR A 131 23.30 -1.60 24.27
N TRP A 132 23.64 -2.43 23.28
CA TRP A 132 22.74 -3.45 22.77
C TRP A 132 22.31 -4.43 23.85
N ASP A 133 23.22 -4.86 24.71
CA ASP A 133 22.89 -5.78 25.81
C ASP A 133 21.89 -5.17 26.77
N GLU A 134 22.09 -3.91 27.19
CA GLU A 134 21.13 -3.18 28.03
C GLU A 134 19.74 -3.03 27.37
N ALA A 135 19.71 -2.67 26.10
CA ALA A 135 18.46 -2.48 25.36
C ALA A 135 17.70 -3.80 25.18
N ILE A 136 18.42 -4.88 24.87
CA ILE A 136 17.84 -6.23 24.77
C ILE A 136 17.38 -6.72 26.14
N ASP A 137 18.16 -6.54 27.19
CA ASP A 137 17.81 -6.98 28.57
C ASP A 137 16.57 -6.27 29.09
N VAL A 138 16.46 -4.95 28.89
CA VAL A 138 15.27 -4.16 29.26
C VAL A 138 14.05 -4.68 28.51
N THR A 139 14.16 -4.89 27.20
CA THR A 139 13.08 -5.39 26.34
C THR A 139 12.66 -6.79 26.75
N ALA A 140 13.62 -7.71 26.89
CA ALA A 140 13.37 -9.10 27.22
C ALA A 140 12.78 -9.27 28.62
N THR A 141 13.27 -8.49 29.61
CA THR A 141 12.73 -8.51 30.98
C THR A 141 11.26 -8.07 31.03
N ARG A 142 10.86 -7.09 30.21
CA ARG A 142 9.46 -6.67 30.11
C ARG A 142 8.63 -7.76 29.44
N LEU A 143 9.06 -8.26 28.30
CA LEU A 143 8.34 -9.31 27.54
C LEU A 143 8.14 -10.58 28.38
N ALA A 144 9.14 -11.04 29.12
CA ALA A 144 9.04 -12.21 29.98
C ALA A 144 7.99 -12.10 31.09
N LYS A 145 7.61 -10.88 31.47
CA LYS A 145 6.62 -10.58 32.52
C LYS A 145 5.26 -10.14 32.00
N THR A 146 5.15 -9.87 30.69
CA THR A 146 3.92 -9.39 30.06
C THR A 146 3.08 -10.58 29.59
N ASP A 147 1.78 -10.53 29.88
CA ASP A 147 0.81 -11.49 29.31
C ASP A 147 0.88 -11.43 27.78
N PRO A 148 1.01 -12.56 27.06
CA PRO A 148 0.99 -12.60 25.59
C PRO A 148 -0.22 -11.91 24.96
N HIS A 149 -1.36 -11.85 25.62
CA HIS A 149 -2.54 -11.11 25.16
C HIS A 149 -2.41 -9.60 25.29
N ARG A 150 -1.48 -9.10 26.09
CA ARG A 150 -1.24 -7.68 26.37
C ARG A 150 0.05 -7.15 25.73
N MET A 151 0.68 -7.92 24.84
CA MET A 151 1.78 -7.46 23.99
C MET A 151 1.36 -7.50 22.52
N ALA A 152 1.89 -6.56 21.72
CA ALA A 152 1.61 -6.50 20.29
C ALA A 152 2.86 -6.15 19.49
N PHE A 153 2.89 -6.63 18.24
CA PHE A 153 3.93 -6.38 17.24
C PHE A 153 3.31 -5.73 16.01
N TYR A 154 3.84 -4.59 15.59
CA TYR A 154 3.41 -3.92 14.37
C TYR A 154 4.59 -3.70 13.43
N LEU A 155 4.42 -4.04 12.15
CA LEU A 155 5.44 -3.90 11.13
C LEU A 155 4.99 -2.96 10.02
N THR A 156 5.87 -2.03 9.64
CA THR A 156 5.64 -1.20 8.44
C THR A 156 5.70 -2.07 7.18
N SER A 157 5.36 -1.51 6.03
CA SER A 157 5.45 -2.25 4.76
C SER A 157 6.65 -1.85 3.93
N ARG A 158 6.99 -0.57 3.90
CA ARG A 158 8.02 -0.08 2.99
C ARG A 158 9.41 -0.38 3.50
N GLY A 159 10.21 -1.05 2.68
CA GLY A 159 11.59 -1.33 2.96
C GLY A 159 11.85 -2.67 3.65
N LEU A 160 10.90 -3.22 4.39
CA LEU A 160 11.05 -4.53 5.03
C LEU A 160 11.17 -5.65 3.99
N THR A 161 12.05 -6.60 4.27
CA THR A 161 12.24 -7.81 3.47
C THR A 161 11.33 -8.94 3.96
N ASN A 162 11.10 -9.96 3.12
CA ASN A 162 10.38 -11.16 3.54
C ASN A 162 11.04 -11.82 4.75
N GLU A 163 12.37 -11.81 4.81
CA GLU A 163 13.18 -12.31 5.92
C GLU A 163 12.88 -11.53 7.21
N SER A 164 12.85 -10.20 7.16
CA SER A 164 12.53 -9.35 8.32
C SER A 164 11.11 -9.59 8.84
N TYR A 165 10.14 -9.71 7.94
CA TYR A 165 8.77 -10.09 8.31
C TYR A 165 8.69 -11.47 8.93
N TYR A 166 9.36 -12.44 8.31
CA TYR A 166 9.33 -13.84 8.77
C TYR A 166 9.91 -14.00 10.17
N VAL A 167 11.07 -13.41 10.45
CA VAL A 167 11.68 -13.49 11.77
C VAL A 167 10.88 -12.75 12.81
N ALA A 168 10.37 -11.55 12.51
CA ALA A 168 9.57 -10.79 13.45
C ALA A 168 8.25 -11.50 13.82
N GLN A 169 7.56 -12.11 12.84
CA GLN A 169 6.35 -12.89 13.12
C GLN A 169 6.64 -14.20 13.87
N LYS A 170 7.76 -14.87 13.56
CA LYS A 170 8.20 -16.07 14.28
C LYS A 170 8.53 -15.70 15.73
N ALA A 171 9.23 -14.59 15.97
CA ALA A 171 9.54 -14.07 17.29
C ALA A 171 8.29 -13.77 18.13
N ALA A 172 7.30 -13.09 17.55
CA ALA A 172 6.03 -12.82 18.24
C ALA A 172 5.35 -14.14 18.70
N ARG A 173 5.25 -15.12 17.81
CA ARG A 173 4.66 -16.43 18.10
C ARG A 173 5.50 -17.26 19.09
N PHE A 174 6.81 -17.18 18.99
CA PHE A 174 7.73 -17.79 19.96
C PHE A 174 7.53 -17.21 21.37
N LEU A 175 7.15 -15.95 21.47
CA LEU A 175 6.80 -15.26 22.72
C LEU A 175 5.34 -15.51 23.15
N GLY A 176 4.59 -16.33 22.39
CA GLY A 176 3.22 -16.76 22.72
C GLY A 176 2.11 -15.85 22.26
N THR A 177 2.37 -14.86 21.39
CA THR A 177 1.33 -13.93 20.93
C THR A 177 1.10 -14.01 19.42
N ASN A 178 -0.18 -13.89 19.01
CA ASN A 178 -0.61 -13.61 17.64
C ASN A 178 -1.06 -12.15 17.45
N ASN A 179 -0.90 -11.28 18.44
CA ASN A 179 -1.11 -9.84 18.30
C ASN A 179 0.00 -9.25 17.43
N LEU A 180 -0.11 -9.48 16.16
CA LEU A 180 0.90 -9.13 15.15
C LEU A 180 0.17 -8.69 13.89
N ASP A 181 0.43 -7.49 13.40
CA ASP A 181 -0.13 -7.01 12.13
C ASP A 181 0.87 -6.13 11.39
N ASN A 182 0.57 -5.87 10.15
CA ASN A 182 1.38 -4.99 9.33
C ASN A 182 0.53 -3.98 8.56
N SER A 183 1.17 -3.03 7.90
CA SER A 183 0.46 -1.96 7.20
C SER A 183 -0.34 -2.39 5.96
N SER A 184 -0.35 -3.69 5.58
CA SER A 184 -1.29 -4.21 4.59
C SER A 184 -2.75 -4.09 5.06
N ARG A 185 -2.97 -4.10 6.39
CA ARG A 185 -4.29 -3.91 7.02
C ARG A 185 -4.96 -2.63 6.54
N ILE A 186 -4.25 -1.53 6.59
CA ILE A 186 -4.75 -0.21 6.20
C ILE A 186 -4.54 0.11 4.71
N CYS A 187 -4.25 -0.91 3.88
CA CYS A 187 -3.94 -0.76 2.47
C CYS A 187 -4.83 -1.64 1.59
N HIS A 188 -4.57 -2.95 1.54
CA HIS A 188 -5.19 -3.90 0.61
C HIS A 188 -5.81 -5.14 1.29
N ALA A 189 -6.12 -5.08 2.58
CA ALA A 189 -6.85 -6.15 3.25
C ALA A 189 -8.17 -6.52 2.53
N PRO A 190 -8.98 -5.56 2.02
CA PRO A 190 -10.17 -5.86 1.23
C PRO A 190 -9.87 -6.69 -0.01
N SER A 191 -8.77 -6.40 -0.72
CA SER A 191 -8.39 -7.18 -1.91
C SER A 191 -8.07 -8.62 -1.57
N THR A 192 -7.36 -8.85 -0.45
CA THR A 192 -7.01 -10.19 0.03
C THR A 192 -8.27 -11.00 0.35
N VAL A 193 -9.21 -10.41 1.10
CA VAL A 193 -10.48 -11.05 1.48
C VAL A 193 -11.37 -11.33 0.26
N ALA A 194 -11.64 -10.30 -0.54
CA ALA A 194 -12.54 -10.42 -1.70
C ALA A 194 -12.05 -11.44 -2.74
N LEU A 195 -10.76 -11.38 -3.10
CA LEU A 195 -10.18 -12.32 -4.07
C LEU A 195 -10.18 -13.76 -3.53
N LYS A 196 -9.88 -13.96 -2.23
CA LYS A 196 -9.92 -15.29 -1.62
C LYS A 196 -11.32 -15.89 -1.65
N GLN A 197 -12.33 -15.09 -1.32
CA GLN A 197 -13.73 -15.53 -1.29
C GLN A 197 -14.30 -15.79 -2.69
N ALA A 198 -13.93 -14.95 -3.67
CA ALA A 198 -14.46 -15.06 -5.03
C ALA A 198 -13.71 -16.08 -5.89
N LEU A 199 -12.38 -16.18 -5.75
CA LEU A 199 -11.52 -16.91 -6.69
C LEU A 199 -10.67 -18.00 -6.02
N GLY A 200 -10.64 -18.07 -4.68
CA GLY A 200 -9.77 -18.98 -3.93
C GLY A 200 -8.31 -18.50 -3.80
N VAL A 201 -7.95 -17.35 -4.37
CA VAL A 201 -6.60 -16.78 -4.32
C VAL A 201 -6.61 -15.39 -3.66
N SER A 202 -5.52 -15.00 -3.01
CA SER A 202 -5.42 -13.73 -2.28
C SER A 202 -4.43 -12.73 -2.93
N ALA A 203 -4.18 -12.89 -4.22
CA ALA A 203 -3.17 -12.13 -4.95
C ALA A 203 -3.65 -11.79 -6.37
N SER A 204 -2.90 -10.90 -7.05
CA SER A 204 -3.14 -10.57 -8.46
C SER A 204 -3.14 -11.82 -9.33
N THR A 205 -4.09 -11.93 -10.25
CA THR A 205 -4.26 -13.15 -11.08
C THR A 205 -3.43 -13.12 -12.35
N CYS A 206 -2.81 -12.00 -12.70
CA CYS A 206 -2.02 -11.79 -13.92
C CYS A 206 -0.64 -11.17 -13.60
N SER A 207 0.19 -11.07 -14.62
CA SER A 207 1.48 -10.38 -14.61
C SER A 207 1.40 -9.00 -15.23
N TYR A 208 2.41 -8.16 -15.01
CA TYR A 208 2.57 -6.90 -15.75
C TYR A 208 2.77 -7.12 -17.26
N LYS A 209 3.28 -8.29 -17.68
CA LYS A 209 3.37 -8.67 -19.09
C LYS A 209 2.00 -8.70 -19.78
N ASP A 210 0.96 -9.12 -19.07
CA ASP A 210 -0.41 -9.19 -19.60
C ASP A 210 -1.01 -7.81 -19.93
N TRP A 211 -0.42 -6.71 -19.40
CA TRP A 211 -0.83 -5.35 -19.79
C TRP A 211 -0.49 -5.03 -21.24
N ILE A 212 0.63 -5.59 -21.75
CA ILE A 212 1.13 -5.29 -23.10
C ILE A 212 0.44 -6.21 -24.09
N GLY A 213 -0.43 -5.61 -24.93
CA GLY A 213 -1.21 -6.31 -25.94
C GLY A 213 -2.58 -6.81 -25.46
N THR A 214 -3.03 -6.43 -24.25
CA THR A 214 -4.45 -6.51 -23.89
C THR A 214 -5.26 -5.47 -24.67
N ASP A 215 -6.54 -5.71 -24.92
CA ASP A 215 -7.39 -4.73 -25.62
C ASP A 215 -7.74 -3.55 -24.70
N LEU A 216 -7.91 -3.81 -23.39
CA LEU A 216 -8.37 -2.81 -22.45
C LEU A 216 -7.65 -2.93 -21.08
N ILE A 217 -7.12 -1.82 -20.58
CA ILE A 217 -6.72 -1.66 -19.19
C ILE A 217 -7.73 -0.74 -18.50
N VAL A 218 -8.27 -1.17 -17.36
CA VAL A 218 -9.18 -0.35 -16.55
C VAL A 218 -8.53 -0.03 -15.22
N LEU A 219 -8.45 1.25 -14.88
CA LEU A 219 -7.89 1.75 -13.62
C LEU A 219 -9.03 2.24 -12.71
N PHE A 220 -9.31 1.51 -11.63
CA PHE A 220 -10.31 1.86 -10.63
C PHE A 220 -9.64 2.47 -9.40
N GLY A 221 -10.04 3.65 -8.97
CA GLY A 221 -9.53 4.27 -7.74
C GLY A 221 -7.99 4.31 -7.65
N SER A 222 -7.30 4.49 -8.79
CA SER A 222 -5.86 4.37 -8.89
C SER A 222 -5.23 5.55 -9.61
N ASN A 223 -4.11 6.07 -9.06
CA ASN A 223 -3.29 7.12 -9.66
C ASN A 223 -1.87 6.61 -9.85
N THR A 224 -1.67 5.76 -10.85
CA THR A 224 -0.38 5.11 -11.12
C THR A 224 0.76 6.08 -11.44
N PRO A 225 0.56 7.22 -12.16
CA PRO A 225 1.61 8.21 -12.37
C PRO A 225 2.19 8.79 -11.08
N ASN A 226 1.37 8.91 -10.04
CA ASN A 226 1.82 9.39 -8.72
C ASN A 226 2.40 8.28 -7.85
N ASN A 227 1.75 7.13 -7.79
CA ASN A 227 2.08 6.11 -6.79
C ASN A 227 3.05 5.03 -7.31
N GLN A 228 2.90 4.60 -8.56
CA GLN A 228 3.76 3.60 -9.21
C GLN A 228 4.21 4.09 -10.61
N PRO A 229 5.04 5.14 -10.71
CA PRO A 229 5.32 5.81 -12.00
C PRO A 229 5.86 4.91 -13.10
N VAL A 230 6.58 3.83 -12.74
CA VAL A 230 7.12 2.89 -13.73
C VAL A 230 6.00 2.14 -14.48
N THR A 231 4.83 1.95 -13.87
CA THR A 231 3.67 1.34 -14.57
C THR A 231 3.21 2.14 -15.78
N THR A 232 3.47 3.45 -15.81
CA THR A 232 3.17 4.28 -16.98
C THR A 232 3.98 3.87 -18.21
N LYS A 233 5.16 3.25 -18.03
CA LYS A 233 5.93 2.68 -19.14
C LYS A 233 5.28 1.41 -19.68
N TYR A 234 4.69 0.56 -18.83
CA TYR A 234 3.87 -0.57 -19.28
C TYR A 234 2.68 -0.08 -20.11
N ILE A 235 1.96 0.95 -19.61
CA ILE A 235 0.87 1.57 -20.36
C ILE A 235 1.36 2.14 -21.70
N TYR A 236 2.53 2.78 -21.74
CA TYR A 236 3.12 3.28 -22.99
C TYR A 236 3.30 2.15 -24.01
N HIS A 237 3.91 1.03 -23.61
CA HIS A 237 4.10 -0.11 -24.51
C HIS A 237 2.79 -0.77 -24.92
N ALA A 238 1.84 -0.90 -23.98
CA ALA A 238 0.49 -1.40 -24.25
C ALA A 238 -0.22 -0.55 -25.31
N LYS A 239 -0.20 0.78 -25.16
CA LYS A 239 -0.80 1.72 -26.12
C LYS A 239 -0.15 1.67 -27.50
N LYS A 240 1.15 1.40 -27.61
CA LYS A 240 1.84 1.18 -28.90
C LYS A 240 1.32 -0.09 -29.60
N GLN A 241 0.71 -1.03 -28.87
CA GLN A 241 0.06 -2.23 -29.42
C GLN A 241 -1.46 -2.08 -29.57
N GLY A 242 -2.00 -0.87 -29.38
CA GLY A 242 -3.42 -0.59 -29.59
C GLY A 242 -4.31 -0.71 -28.34
N THR A 243 -3.75 -1.02 -27.18
CA THR A 243 -4.49 -1.09 -25.91
C THR A 243 -5.18 0.23 -25.61
N ARG A 244 -6.47 0.17 -25.26
CA ARG A 244 -7.23 1.31 -24.72
C ARG A 244 -7.11 1.34 -23.20
N VAL A 245 -7.19 2.53 -22.60
CA VAL A 245 -7.13 2.73 -21.13
C VAL A 245 -8.37 3.50 -20.70
N ALA A 246 -9.15 2.92 -19.79
CA ALA A 246 -10.27 3.55 -19.11
C ALA A 246 -9.91 3.83 -17.65
N VAL A 247 -10.37 4.95 -17.11
CA VAL A 247 -10.16 5.35 -15.71
C VAL A 247 -11.49 5.64 -15.06
N ILE A 248 -11.72 5.07 -13.88
CA ILE A 248 -12.88 5.33 -13.02
C ILE A 248 -12.36 5.96 -11.72
N ASN A 249 -12.65 7.25 -11.51
CA ASN A 249 -12.18 8.02 -10.35
C ASN A 249 -13.10 9.24 -10.11
N PRO A 250 -13.23 9.73 -8.88
CA PRO A 250 -13.94 10.98 -8.60
C PRO A 250 -13.18 12.21 -9.12
N TYR A 251 -11.86 12.19 -9.12
CA TYR A 251 -11.01 13.29 -9.59
C TYR A 251 -10.33 12.93 -10.91
N ARG A 252 -10.44 13.81 -11.88
CA ARG A 252 -9.80 13.67 -13.18
C ARG A 252 -8.32 14.03 -13.08
N GLU A 253 -7.54 13.05 -12.64
CA GLU A 253 -6.11 13.19 -12.34
C GLU A 253 -5.29 13.63 -13.57
N PRO A 254 -4.55 14.75 -13.49
CA PRO A 254 -3.77 15.24 -14.63
C PRO A 254 -2.74 14.25 -15.15
N GLY A 255 -2.09 13.49 -14.26
CA GLY A 255 -1.11 12.47 -14.63
C GLY A 255 -1.71 11.29 -15.38
N LEU A 256 -3.01 10.99 -15.16
CA LEU A 256 -3.74 9.98 -15.93
C LEU A 256 -4.25 10.49 -17.27
N GLU A 257 -4.37 11.80 -17.45
CA GLU A 257 -4.62 12.36 -18.77
C GLU A 257 -3.35 12.33 -19.64
N ARG A 258 -2.22 12.82 -19.09
CA ARG A 258 -0.93 12.84 -19.77
C ARG A 258 0.22 12.75 -18.77
N TYR A 259 1.20 11.90 -19.07
CA TYR A 259 2.39 11.76 -18.24
C TYR A 259 3.66 11.75 -19.07
N TRP A 260 4.78 12.24 -18.51
CA TRP A 260 6.11 12.29 -19.14
C TRP A 260 6.99 11.21 -18.52
N ILE A 261 7.19 10.12 -19.25
CA ILE A 261 7.94 8.96 -18.78
C ILE A 261 9.44 9.25 -18.99
N PRO A 262 10.25 9.43 -17.92
CA PRO A 262 11.61 9.94 -18.04
C PRO A 262 12.56 9.00 -18.78
N SER A 263 12.28 7.71 -18.80
CA SER A 263 13.09 6.69 -19.46
C SER A 263 12.66 6.37 -20.90
N VAL A 264 11.68 7.09 -21.44
CA VAL A 264 11.22 6.94 -22.84
C VAL A 264 11.37 8.29 -23.53
N THR A 265 12.32 8.43 -24.46
CA THR A 265 12.69 9.70 -25.08
C THR A 265 11.50 10.46 -25.67
N GLU A 266 10.67 9.78 -26.47
CA GLU A 266 9.46 10.39 -27.05
C GLU A 266 8.53 10.93 -25.95
N SER A 267 8.27 10.11 -24.93
CA SER A 267 7.40 10.49 -23.83
C SER A 267 8.02 11.57 -22.93
N ALA A 268 9.32 11.51 -22.67
CA ALA A 268 10.02 12.50 -21.88
C ALA A 268 9.96 13.90 -22.51
N LEU A 269 9.94 13.98 -23.84
CA LEU A 269 9.87 15.24 -24.60
C LEU A 269 8.43 15.73 -24.79
N PHE A 270 7.53 14.84 -25.21
CA PHE A 270 6.17 15.22 -25.69
C PHE A 270 5.03 14.73 -24.79
N GLY A 271 5.33 13.89 -23.80
CA GLY A 271 4.33 13.26 -22.93
C GLY A 271 3.52 12.18 -23.64
N THR A 272 3.01 11.26 -22.86
CA THR A 272 2.12 10.17 -23.31
C THR A 272 0.71 10.42 -22.81
N ARG A 273 -0.29 10.38 -23.68
CA ARG A 273 -1.69 10.31 -23.28
C ARG A 273 -1.93 8.96 -22.63
N ILE A 274 -2.32 8.95 -21.35
CA ILE A 274 -2.57 7.70 -20.60
C ILE A 274 -4.00 7.24 -20.84
N ALA A 275 -5.01 7.95 -20.35
CA ALA A 275 -6.41 7.55 -20.48
C ALA A 275 -6.98 7.88 -21.87
N ASP A 276 -7.73 6.94 -22.43
CA ASP A 276 -8.57 7.13 -23.62
C ASP A 276 -10.00 7.52 -23.23
N ALA A 277 -10.48 7.01 -22.09
CA ALA A 277 -11.75 7.37 -21.53
C ALA A 277 -11.62 7.61 -20.00
N PHE A 278 -12.42 8.55 -19.50
CA PHE A 278 -12.47 8.88 -18.07
C PHE A 278 -13.93 8.91 -17.65
N PHE A 279 -14.25 8.16 -16.59
CA PHE A 279 -15.57 8.05 -15.99
C PHE A 279 -15.51 8.57 -14.56
N GLN A 280 -16.18 9.66 -14.29
CA GLN A 280 -16.19 10.25 -12.96
C GLN A 280 -17.35 9.66 -12.15
N VAL A 281 -17.03 9.27 -10.91
CA VAL A 281 -17.98 8.72 -9.94
C VAL A 281 -17.94 9.54 -8.64
N HIS A 282 -18.89 9.35 -7.74
CA HIS A 282 -18.75 9.79 -6.36
C HIS A 282 -17.71 8.95 -5.61
N THR A 283 -17.11 9.52 -4.58
CA THR A 283 -16.38 8.75 -3.57
C THR A 283 -17.33 7.69 -2.99
N GLY A 284 -16.98 6.40 -3.09
CA GLY A 284 -17.82 5.28 -2.72
C GLY A 284 -18.88 4.87 -3.75
N GLY A 285 -18.97 5.56 -4.90
CA GLY A 285 -19.93 5.27 -5.96
C GLY A 285 -19.54 4.14 -6.91
N ASP A 286 -18.35 3.57 -6.77
CA ASP A 286 -17.78 2.58 -7.70
C ASP A 286 -18.65 1.35 -7.87
N LYS A 287 -19.16 0.76 -6.76
CA LYS A 287 -20.01 -0.44 -6.83
C LYS A 287 -21.35 -0.20 -7.56
N ALA A 288 -21.94 1.00 -7.40
CA ALA A 288 -23.17 1.37 -8.10
C ALA A 288 -22.92 1.61 -9.61
N PHE A 289 -21.81 2.24 -9.96
CA PHE A 289 -21.37 2.39 -11.35
C PHE A 289 -21.19 1.03 -12.02
N ILE A 290 -20.46 0.11 -11.37
CA ILE A 290 -20.20 -1.24 -11.86
C ILE A 290 -21.52 -2.04 -11.97
N ALA A 291 -22.43 -1.91 -10.99
CA ALA A 291 -23.75 -2.54 -11.03
C ALA A 291 -24.54 -2.13 -12.28
N GLY A 292 -24.56 -0.83 -12.61
CA GLY A 292 -25.19 -0.33 -13.84
C GLY A 292 -24.54 -0.86 -15.10
N VAL A 293 -23.22 -0.98 -15.11
CA VAL A 293 -22.47 -1.58 -16.24
C VAL A 293 -22.84 -3.05 -16.43
N ILE A 294 -22.80 -3.88 -15.36
CA ILE A 294 -23.15 -5.30 -15.44
C ILE A 294 -24.62 -5.48 -15.85
N LYS A 295 -25.55 -4.69 -15.26
CA LYS A 295 -26.97 -4.68 -15.63
C LYS A 295 -27.12 -4.49 -17.15
N HIS A 296 -26.43 -3.51 -17.73
CA HIS A 296 -26.50 -3.28 -19.18
C HIS A 296 -25.88 -4.40 -20.01
N LEU A 297 -24.74 -4.97 -19.56
CA LEU A 297 -24.13 -6.13 -20.23
C LEU A 297 -25.11 -7.32 -20.28
N ILE A 298 -25.86 -7.56 -19.20
CA ILE A 298 -26.89 -8.60 -19.16
C ILE A 298 -28.06 -8.27 -20.10
N ASP A 299 -28.59 -7.04 -20.06
CA ASP A 299 -29.72 -6.58 -20.89
C ASP A 299 -29.40 -6.71 -22.39
N GLN A 300 -28.16 -6.45 -22.80
CA GLN A 300 -27.70 -6.55 -24.18
C GLN A 300 -27.21 -7.95 -24.57
N ARG A 301 -27.18 -8.92 -23.64
CA ARG A 301 -26.59 -10.26 -23.83
C ARG A 301 -25.13 -10.21 -24.27
N TRP A 302 -24.37 -9.28 -23.67
CA TRP A 302 -22.94 -9.10 -23.91
C TRP A 302 -22.08 -9.85 -22.88
N THR A 303 -22.68 -10.68 -22.03
CA THR A 303 -22.00 -11.56 -21.08
C THR A 303 -21.40 -12.77 -21.80
N ASP A 304 -20.35 -13.37 -21.24
CA ASP A 304 -19.79 -14.64 -21.72
C ASP A 304 -20.54 -15.81 -21.05
N GLU A 305 -21.70 -16.18 -21.62
CA GLU A 305 -22.56 -17.23 -21.06
C GLU A 305 -21.83 -18.58 -20.93
N GLY A 306 -20.94 -18.89 -21.90
CA GLY A 306 -20.18 -20.13 -21.89
C GLY A 306 -19.20 -20.18 -20.71
N PHE A 307 -18.45 -19.10 -20.47
CA PHE A 307 -17.57 -18.99 -19.35
C PHE A 307 -18.33 -19.01 -18.00
N ILE A 308 -19.42 -18.26 -17.89
CA ILE A 308 -20.26 -18.19 -16.69
C ILE A 308 -20.76 -19.57 -16.30
N ALA A 309 -21.35 -20.30 -17.26
CA ALA A 309 -21.92 -21.62 -16.99
C ALA A 309 -20.86 -22.67 -16.60
N ALA A 310 -19.69 -22.62 -17.23
CA ALA A 310 -18.63 -23.60 -16.99
C ALA A 310 -17.84 -23.33 -15.70
N ASN A 311 -17.55 -22.05 -15.38
CA ASN A 311 -16.51 -21.69 -14.43
C ASN A 311 -16.99 -20.94 -13.20
N THR A 312 -18.29 -20.62 -13.10
CA THR A 312 -18.78 -19.75 -12.03
C THR A 312 -20.02 -20.28 -11.33
N ALA A 313 -20.35 -19.70 -10.18
CA ALA A 313 -21.60 -19.92 -9.47
C ALA A 313 -22.12 -18.59 -8.88
N GLY A 314 -23.45 -18.48 -8.66
CA GLY A 314 -24.09 -17.30 -8.06
C GLY A 314 -24.46 -16.20 -9.05
N PHE A 315 -24.37 -16.44 -10.37
CA PHE A 315 -24.70 -15.42 -11.40
C PHE A 315 -26.18 -15.04 -11.38
N ASP A 316 -27.08 -16.01 -11.18
CA ASP A 316 -28.54 -15.77 -11.17
C ASP A 316 -28.96 -14.88 -10.00
N ASP A 317 -28.32 -15.01 -8.82
CA ASP A 317 -28.57 -14.16 -7.67
C ASP A 317 -28.10 -12.71 -7.92
N LEU A 318 -26.93 -12.55 -8.54
CA LEU A 318 -26.45 -11.23 -8.96
C LEU A 318 -27.41 -10.61 -9.97
N LYS A 319 -27.80 -11.35 -10.99
CA LYS A 319 -28.73 -10.88 -12.04
C LYS A 319 -30.05 -10.42 -11.43
N ALA A 320 -30.66 -11.22 -10.57
CA ALA A 320 -31.92 -10.88 -9.90
C ALA A 320 -31.81 -9.59 -9.05
N ALA A 321 -30.70 -9.43 -8.34
CA ALA A 321 -30.44 -8.21 -7.57
C ALA A 321 -30.31 -6.98 -8.48
N LEU A 322 -29.59 -7.09 -9.59
CA LEU A 322 -29.38 -5.98 -10.52
C LEU A 322 -30.67 -5.59 -11.27
N GLU A 323 -31.54 -6.56 -11.59
CA GLU A 323 -32.85 -6.30 -12.20
C GLU A 323 -33.73 -5.43 -11.30
N ALA A 324 -33.62 -5.57 -9.98
CA ALA A 324 -34.40 -4.80 -9.00
C ALA A 324 -33.96 -3.32 -8.88
N TYR A 325 -32.78 -2.94 -9.36
CA TYR A 325 -32.29 -1.56 -9.26
C TYR A 325 -32.79 -0.71 -10.42
N SER A 326 -33.38 0.45 -10.11
CA SER A 326 -33.70 1.47 -11.09
C SER A 326 -32.43 2.21 -11.55
N TRP A 327 -32.48 2.80 -12.76
CA TRP A 327 -31.36 3.60 -13.25
C TRP A 327 -31.14 4.87 -12.42
N GLU A 328 -32.22 5.47 -11.92
CA GLU A 328 -32.19 6.66 -11.06
C GLU A 328 -31.45 6.38 -9.75
N LEU A 329 -31.66 5.21 -9.14
CA LEU A 329 -30.92 4.78 -7.96
C LEU A 329 -29.41 4.63 -8.29
N LEU A 330 -29.08 3.98 -9.40
CA LEU A 330 -27.71 3.75 -9.81
C LEU A 330 -27.00 5.06 -10.16
N GLU A 331 -27.65 6.01 -10.83
CA GLU A 331 -27.12 7.33 -11.11
C GLU A 331 -26.87 8.12 -9.82
N ALA A 332 -27.82 8.15 -8.91
CA ALA A 332 -27.70 8.85 -7.64
C ALA A 332 -26.57 8.28 -6.76
N ALA A 333 -26.49 6.97 -6.64
CA ALA A 333 -25.48 6.30 -5.82
C ALA A 333 -24.07 6.36 -6.44
N SER A 334 -23.96 6.28 -7.76
CA SER A 334 -22.66 6.33 -8.45
C SER A 334 -22.14 7.76 -8.65
N GLY A 335 -23.02 8.75 -8.74
CA GLY A 335 -22.69 10.13 -9.18
C GLY A 335 -22.32 10.21 -10.67
N SER A 336 -22.63 9.17 -11.44
CA SER A 336 -22.39 9.11 -12.88
C SER A 336 -23.71 8.90 -13.62
N THR A 337 -23.80 9.36 -14.86
CA THR A 337 -25.01 9.19 -15.64
C THR A 337 -25.15 7.79 -16.21
N ARG A 338 -26.39 7.39 -16.48
CA ARG A 338 -26.68 6.15 -17.22
C ARG A 338 -25.88 6.07 -18.52
N ASP A 339 -25.81 7.13 -19.30
CA ASP A 339 -25.09 7.17 -20.59
C ASP A 339 -23.60 6.85 -20.40
N GLU A 340 -22.96 7.32 -19.33
CA GLU A 340 -21.57 6.98 -19.01
C GLU A 340 -21.42 5.51 -18.65
N MET A 341 -22.35 4.92 -17.89
CA MET A 341 -22.37 3.49 -17.60
C MET A 341 -22.51 2.66 -18.88
N LEU A 342 -23.45 3.05 -19.77
CA LEU A 342 -23.65 2.39 -21.07
C LEU A 342 -22.40 2.51 -21.96
N ARG A 343 -21.78 3.68 -21.99
CA ARG A 343 -20.55 3.92 -22.75
C ARG A 343 -19.39 3.04 -22.26
N PHE A 344 -19.25 2.88 -20.94
CA PHE A 344 -18.23 1.99 -20.37
C PHE A 344 -18.57 0.51 -20.64
N ALA A 345 -19.84 0.11 -20.50
CA ALA A 345 -20.28 -1.24 -20.83
C ALA A 345 -19.98 -1.62 -22.30
N ALA A 346 -20.16 -0.69 -23.25
CA ALA A 346 -19.78 -0.90 -24.65
C ALA A 346 -18.26 -1.12 -24.80
N MET A 347 -17.41 -0.36 -24.09
CA MET A 347 -15.95 -0.59 -24.10
C MET A 347 -15.57 -1.97 -23.56
N ILE A 348 -16.25 -2.45 -22.52
CA ILE A 348 -16.07 -3.79 -21.95
C ILE A 348 -16.53 -4.87 -22.94
N ALA A 349 -17.66 -4.67 -23.61
CA ALA A 349 -18.21 -5.61 -24.57
C ALA A 349 -17.34 -5.78 -25.83
N GLU A 350 -16.75 -4.67 -26.32
CA GLU A 350 -15.85 -4.67 -27.47
C GLU A 350 -14.50 -5.35 -27.20
N ALA A 351 -14.04 -5.33 -25.95
CA ALA A 351 -12.76 -5.93 -25.56
C ALA A 351 -12.84 -7.46 -25.55
N LYS A 352 -11.87 -8.11 -26.19
CA LYS A 352 -11.67 -9.56 -26.14
C LYS A 352 -10.78 -9.95 -24.96
N SER A 353 -9.94 -9.04 -24.49
CA SER A 353 -9.07 -9.19 -23.32
C SER A 353 -9.06 -7.90 -22.50
N ALA A 354 -8.98 -8.04 -21.17
CA ALA A 354 -8.87 -6.89 -20.29
C ALA A 354 -8.09 -7.21 -19.02
N VAL A 355 -7.38 -6.20 -18.52
CA VAL A 355 -6.75 -6.20 -17.20
C VAL A 355 -7.40 -5.13 -16.35
N PHE A 356 -7.97 -5.52 -15.20
CA PHE A 356 -8.58 -4.63 -14.24
C PHE A 356 -7.61 -4.35 -13.10
N VAL A 357 -7.32 -3.09 -12.88
CA VAL A 357 -6.32 -2.62 -11.93
C VAL A 357 -6.98 -1.70 -10.92
N TRP A 358 -6.77 -1.94 -9.63
CA TRP A 358 -7.27 -1.04 -8.59
C TRP A 358 -6.26 -0.78 -7.49
N SER A 359 -6.47 0.31 -6.77
CA SER A 359 -5.63 0.74 -5.66
C SER A 359 -6.48 1.15 -4.44
N MET A 360 -5.87 1.92 -3.53
CA MET A 360 -6.49 2.29 -2.26
C MET A 360 -7.76 3.15 -2.39
N GLY A 361 -8.00 3.83 -3.51
CA GLY A 361 -9.27 4.49 -3.78
C GLY A 361 -10.48 3.55 -3.81
N ILE A 362 -10.24 2.23 -3.95
CA ILE A 362 -11.28 1.18 -3.89
C ILE A 362 -11.31 0.53 -2.51
N THR A 363 -10.13 0.34 -1.89
CA THR A 363 -10.03 -0.51 -0.70
C THR A 363 -10.20 0.24 0.62
N GLN A 364 -9.89 1.54 0.69
CA GLN A 364 -9.95 2.32 1.93
C GLN A 364 -11.36 2.91 2.17
N HIS A 365 -12.35 2.03 2.18
CA HIS A 365 -13.76 2.30 2.39
C HIS A 365 -14.35 1.30 3.37
N ARG A 366 -15.41 1.70 4.08
CA ARG A 366 -16.23 0.78 4.89
C ARG A 366 -16.84 -0.38 4.09
N ASP A 367 -16.93 -0.23 2.77
CA ASP A 367 -17.39 -1.23 1.81
C ASP A 367 -16.24 -1.74 0.91
N GLY A 368 -15.00 -1.68 1.37
CA GLY A 368 -13.82 -1.99 0.57
C GLY A 368 -13.84 -3.39 -0.02
N VAL A 369 -14.30 -4.39 0.74
CA VAL A 369 -14.44 -5.77 0.26
C VAL A 369 -15.52 -5.86 -0.83
N ALA A 370 -16.68 -5.22 -0.63
CA ALA A 370 -17.76 -5.19 -1.61
C ALA A 370 -17.37 -4.47 -2.91
N ASN A 371 -16.61 -3.38 -2.82
CA ASN A 371 -16.06 -2.68 -3.99
C ASN A 371 -15.16 -3.58 -4.83
N VAL A 372 -14.26 -4.34 -4.19
CA VAL A 372 -13.38 -5.28 -4.90
C VAL A 372 -14.18 -6.42 -5.50
N ARG A 373 -15.18 -6.98 -4.77
CA ARG A 373 -16.07 -8.02 -5.31
C ARG A 373 -16.79 -7.55 -6.57
N ALA A 374 -17.31 -6.30 -6.60
CA ALA A 374 -17.95 -5.75 -7.78
C ALA A 374 -17.01 -5.71 -9.00
N ILE A 375 -15.72 -5.37 -8.81
CA ILE A 375 -14.71 -5.43 -9.88
C ILE A 375 -14.49 -6.89 -10.34
N VAL A 376 -14.44 -7.85 -9.41
CA VAL A 376 -14.33 -9.27 -9.74
C VAL A 376 -15.54 -9.74 -10.53
N ASP A 377 -16.76 -9.38 -10.09
CA ASP A 377 -18.01 -9.72 -10.76
C ASP A 377 -18.04 -9.20 -12.21
N LEU A 378 -17.60 -7.95 -12.43
CA LEU A 378 -17.48 -7.40 -13.78
C LEU A 378 -16.49 -8.19 -14.63
N ALA A 379 -15.36 -8.64 -14.09
CA ALA A 379 -14.40 -9.46 -14.83
C ALA A 379 -14.97 -10.86 -15.15
N LEU A 380 -15.67 -11.47 -14.19
CA LEU A 380 -16.29 -12.79 -14.37
C LEU A 380 -17.40 -12.78 -15.43
N THR A 381 -18.18 -11.67 -15.57
CA THR A 381 -19.22 -11.58 -16.62
C THR A 381 -18.66 -11.69 -18.04
N ARG A 382 -17.37 -11.43 -18.22
CA ARG A 382 -16.69 -11.44 -19.53
C ARG A 382 -15.57 -12.48 -19.64
N GLY A 383 -15.36 -13.31 -18.59
CA GLY A 383 -14.28 -14.29 -18.57
C GLY A 383 -12.88 -13.67 -18.68
N PHE A 384 -12.65 -12.49 -18.06
CA PHE A 384 -11.35 -11.79 -18.09
C PHE A 384 -10.38 -12.29 -17.01
N ILE A 385 -10.41 -13.56 -16.67
CA ILE A 385 -9.55 -14.19 -15.68
C ILE A 385 -9.09 -15.56 -16.17
N GLY A 386 -7.87 -15.96 -15.81
CA GLY A 386 -7.35 -17.32 -16.09
C GLY A 386 -6.98 -17.54 -17.55
N ARG A 387 -6.64 -16.51 -18.29
CA ARG A 387 -6.15 -16.59 -19.67
C ARG A 387 -5.23 -15.42 -20.02
N GLU A 388 -4.48 -15.59 -21.09
CA GLU A 388 -3.48 -14.60 -21.54
C GLU A 388 -4.10 -13.22 -21.76
N LYS A 389 -3.38 -12.16 -21.36
CA LYS A 389 -3.77 -10.75 -21.47
C LYS A 389 -5.05 -10.38 -20.72
N CYS A 390 -5.44 -11.23 -19.77
CA CYS A 390 -6.59 -11.01 -18.90
C CYS A 390 -6.20 -11.17 -17.45
N GLY A 391 -6.84 -10.41 -16.58
CA GLY A 391 -6.65 -10.61 -15.16
C GLY A 391 -7.03 -9.43 -14.29
N LEU A 392 -6.87 -9.68 -13.00
CA LEU A 392 -7.17 -8.79 -11.89
C LEU A 392 -5.88 -8.42 -11.18
N MET A 393 -5.61 -7.12 -11.02
CA MET A 393 -4.39 -6.63 -10.38
C MET A 393 -4.71 -5.62 -9.29
N ALA A 394 -4.69 -6.10 -8.05
CA ALA A 394 -4.65 -5.25 -6.87
C ALA A 394 -3.27 -4.60 -6.80
N ILE A 395 -3.10 -3.42 -7.40
CA ILE A 395 -1.78 -2.77 -7.48
C ILE A 395 -1.38 -2.21 -6.11
N ARG A 396 -0.63 -2.99 -5.35
CA ARG A 396 -0.24 -2.67 -3.98
C ARG A 396 0.71 -1.47 -3.93
N GLY A 397 0.58 -0.66 -2.86
CA GLY A 397 1.34 0.59 -2.75
C GLY A 397 2.80 0.39 -2.41
N HIS A 398 3.08 -0.28 -1.30
CA HIS A 398 4.43 -0.37 -0.73
C HIS A 398 5.15 -1.66 -1.10
N SER A 399 6.49 -1.57 -1.24
CA SER A 399 7.36 -2.75 -1.34
C SER A 399 7.23 -3.62 -0.09
N GLY A 400 7.27 -4.94 -0.25
CA GLY A 400 7.18 -5.90 0.85
C GLY A 400 5.77 -6.17 1.39
N VAL A 401 4.75 -5.36 1.08
CA VAL A 401 3.40 -5.52 1.64
C VAL A 401 2.73 -6.84 1.27
N GLN A 402 2.99 -7.36 0.08
CA GLN A 402 2.46 -8.65 -0.37
C GLN A 402 3.12 -9.79 0.42
N GLY A 403 4.45 -9.81 0.45
CA GLY A 403 5.22 -10.83 1.14
C GLY A 403 5.00 -10.85 2.64
N GLY A 404 4.86 -9.68 3.28
CA GLY A 404 4.60 -9.60 4.71
C GLY A 404 3.34 -10.36 5.14
N ALA A 405 2.25 -10.30 4.36
CA ALA A 405 1.06 -11.10 4.61
C ALA A 405 1.29 -12.60 4.31
N GLU A 406 1.98 -12.91 3.21
CA GLU A 406 2.21 -14.29 2.76
C GLU A 406 3.15 -15.08 3.68
N VAL A 407 4.13 -14.40 4.30
CA VAL A 407 4.99 -15.03 5.32
C VAL A 407 4.38 -15.00 6.72
N GLY A 408 3.11 -14.60 6.86
CA GLY A 408 2.33 -14.73 8.08
C GLY A 408 2.45 -13.58 9.08
N ALA A 409 2.95 -12.40 8.68
CA ALA A 409 3.00 -11.22 9.56
C ALA A 409 1.64 -10.52 9.68
N VAL A 410 0.59 -11.29 9.99
CA VAL A 410 -0.81 -10.85 10.18
C VAL A 410 -1.47 -11.67 11.30
N PRO A 411 -2.52 -11.13 11.97
CA PRO A 411 -3.09 -11.74 13.18
C PRO A 411 -4.00 -12.94 12.91
N ASN A 412 -4.46 -13.11 11.69
CA ASN A 412 -5.52 -14.04 11.30
C ASN A 412 -5.09 -15.09 10.28
N GLN A 413 -3.79 -15.15 9.99
CA GLN A 413 -3.22 -16.11 9.05
C GLN A 413 -1.78 -16.44 9.44
N PHE A 414 -1.44 -17.71 9.39
CA PHE A 414 -0.06 -18.18 9.53
C PHE A 414 0.70 -18.17 8.19
N PRO A 415 2.03 -18.36 8.20
CA PRO A 415 2.83 -18.50 6.97
C PRO A 415 2.19 -19.49 6.00
N GLY A 416 2.26 -19.17 4.70
CA GLY A 416 1.69 -20.02 3.65
C GLY A 416 0.17 -20.05 3.56
N GLY A 417 -0.53 -19.17 4.30
CA GLY A 417 -1.98 -19.09 4.26
C GLY A 417 -2.72 -20.07 5.17
N LEU A 418 -2.01 -20.74 6.10
CA LEU A 418 -2.63 -21.63 7.08
C LEU A 418 -3.56 -20.83 7.99
N ALA A 419 -4.67 -21.45 8.41
CA ALA A 419 -5.61 -20.84 9.35
C ALA A 419 -4.98 -20.68 10.74
N VAL A 420 -5.40 -19.65 11.46
CA VAL A 420 -5.04 -19.47 12.88
C VAL A 420 -6.05 -20.25 13.71
N ASP A 421 -5.79 -21.53 13.82
CA ASP A 421 -6.56 -22.52 14.60
C ASP A 421 -5.61 -23.60 15.16
N ALA A 422 -6.16 -24.61 15.81
CA ALA A 422 -5.36 -25.69 16.42
C ALA A 422 -4.55 -26.48 15.38
N ASP A 423 -5.10 -26.74 14.21
CA ASP A 423 -4.43 -27.54 13.17
C ASP A 423 -3.27 -26.76 12.54
N GLY A 424 -3.48 -25.52 12.18
CA GLY A 424 -2.42 -24.65 11.65
C GLY A 424 -1.32 -24.39 12.69
N ALA A 425 -1.68 -24.17 13.96
CA ALA A 425 -0.73 -24.02 15.06
C ALA A 425 0.10 -25.29 15.28
N ASN A 426 -0.50 -26.47 15.25
CA ASN A 426 0.19 -27.76 15.39
C ASN A 426 1.18 -28.01 14.24
N GLN A 427 0.81 -27.66 12.99
CA GLN A 427 1.71 -27.77 11.84
C GLN A 427 2.96 -26.91 12.03
N LEU A 428 2.79 -25.65 12.44
CA LEU A 428 3.92 -24.75 12.67
C LEU A 428 4.73 -25.15 13.91
N SER A 429 4.08 -25.59 14.98
CA SER A 429 4.78 -26.10 16.17
C SER A 429 5.69 -27.28 15.83
N SER A 430 5.22 -28.17 14.95
CA SER A 430 6.02 -29.29 14.45
C SER A 430 7.20 -28.81 13.60
N LEU A 431 7.03 -27.76 12.79
CA LEU A 431 8.10 -27.20 11.95
C LEU A 431 9.15 -26.45 12.78
N TRP A 432 8.68 -25.61 13.73
CA TRP A 432 9.55 -24.69 14.47
C TRP A 432 10.10 -25.27 15.78
N GLY A 433 9.48 -26.35 16.30
CA GLY A 433 9.93 -27.02 17.53
C GLY A 433 9.51 -26.33 18.82
N PHE A 434 8.53 -25.42 18.78
CA PHE A 434 7.94 -24.75 19.95
C PHE A 434 6.42 -24.56 19.78
N ASP A 435 5.71 -24.38 20.87
CA ASP A 435 4.25 -24.23 20.86
C ASP A 435 3.85 -22.88 20.24
N VAL A 436 3.02 -22.93 19.21
CA VAL A 436 2.45 -21.77 18.50
C VAL A 436 1.04 -21.50 19.02
N PRO A 437 0.68 -20.24 19.39
CA PRO A 437 -0.67 -19.93 19.85
C PRO A 437 -1.71 -20.09 18.74
N ALA A 438 -2.85 -20.70 19.05
CA ALA A 438 -3.94 -20.99 18.09
C ALA A 438 -5.06 -19.96 18.06
N TRP A 439 -4.97 -18.86 18.82
CA TRP A 439 -5.99 -17.82 18.89
C TRP A 439 -5.70 -16.67 17.89
N ARG A 440 -6.76 -16.05 17.34
CA ARG A 440 -6.65 -14.89 16.48
C ARG A 440 -6.12 -13.69 17.27
N GLY A 441 -5.08 -13.03 16.76
CA GLY A 441 -4.52 -11.82 17.36
C GLY A 441 -5.27 -10.53 16.99
N MET A 442 -4.88 -9.45 17.64
CA MET A 442 -5.34 -8.08 17.33
C MET A 442 -4.75 -7.58 16.01
N ASN A 443 -5.56 -6.92 15.20
CA ASN A 443 -5.09 -6.13 14.07
C ASN A 443 -4.59 -4.74 14.53
N ALA A 444 -4.00 -3.97 13.62
CA ALA A 444 -3.38 -2.67 13.91
C ALA A 444 -4.34 -1.66 14.58
N VAL A 445 -5.62 -1.65 14.21
CA VAL A 445 -6.63 -0.76 14.81
C VAL A 445 -6.99 -1.25 16.21
N GLU A 446 -7.26 -2.56 16.35
CA GLU A 446 -7.56 -3.21 17.63
C GLU A 446 -6.42 -3.05 18.66
N MET A 447 -5.14 -3.02 18.21
CA MET A 447 -3.99 -2.74 19.08
C MET A 447 -4.04 -1.34 19.70
N ILE A 448 -4.44 -0.34 18.93
CA ILE A 448 -4.57 1.05 19.40
C ILE A 448 -5.78 1.19 20.33
N ASP A 449 -6.89 0.50 20.04
CA ASP A 449 -8.06 0.47 20.92
C ASP A 449 -7.73 -0.19 22.26
N ALA A 450 -7.06 -1.35 22.23
CA ALA A 450 -6.60 -2.02 23.44
C ALA A 450 -5.61 -1.14 24.26
N ALA A 451 -4.74 -0.39 23.58
CA ALA A 451 -3.85 0.56 24.23
C ALA A 451 -4.61 1.71 24.91
N HIS A 452 -5.60 2.28 24.23
CA HIS A 452 -6.42 3.35 24.78
C HIS A 452 -7.24 2.89 26.00
N GLU A 453 -7.72 1.64 25.97
CA GLU A 453 -8.43 1.00 27.09
C GLU A 453 -7.50 0.57 28.24
N GLY A 454 -6.17 0.67 28.09
CA GLY A 454 -5.21 0.20 29.09
C GLY A 454 -5.02 -1.32 29.08
N ASN A 455 -5.38 -2.00 27.99
CA ASN A 455 -5.27 -3.45 27.79
C ASN A 455 -4.00 -3.87 27.03
N LEU A 456 -3.09 -2.93 26.72
CA LEU A 456 -1.82 -3.20 26.07
C LEU A 456 -0.65 -2.69 26.93
N ASP A 457 0.24 -3.59 27.35
CA ASP A 457 1.38 -3.27 28.21
C ASP A 457 2.67 -3.07 27.43
N MET A 458 2.74 -3.62 26.23
CA MET A 458 3.91 -3.53 25.38
C MET A 458 3.55 -3.46 23.88
N LEU A 459 4.15 -2.51 23.18
CA LEU A 459 4.09 -2.40 21.74
C LEU A 459 5.50 -2.41 21.16
N TYR A 460 5.79 -3.43 20.35
CA TYR A 460 7.01 -3.54 19.56
C TYR A 460 6.73 -3.14 18.11
N GLN A 461 7.36 -2.07 17.62
CA GLN A 461 7.16 -1.57 16.27
C GLN A 461 8.44 -1.72 15.45
N VAL A 462 8.30 -2.27 14.25
CA VAL A 462 9.35 -2.27 13.22
C VAL A 462 8.94 -1.24 12.17
N GLY A 463 9.48 -0.03 12.30
CA GLY A 463 9.04 1.13 11.52
C GLY A 463 7.59 1.54 11.81
N GLY A 464 7.07 2.45 10.98
CA GLY A 464 5.69 2.90 11.07
C GLY A 464 5.48 4.09 12.00
N ASN A 465 4.31 4.73 11.85
CA ASN A 465 3.91 5.89 12.64
C ASN A 465 2.38 5.95 12.71
N PHE A 466 1.80 5.44 13.77
CA PHE A 466 0.34 5.40 13.95
C PHE A 466 -0.29 6.79 14.02
N LEU A 467 0.41 7.80 14.56
CA LEU A 467 -0.08 9.17 14.62
C LEU A 467 -0.40 9.77 13.25
N GLU A 468 0.32 9.34 12.21
CA GLU A 468 0.08 9.81 10.84
C GLU A 468 -0.72 8.82 10.00
N THR A 469 -0.80 7.54 10.40
CA THR A 469 -1.40 6.51 9.55
C THR A 469 -2.83 6.19 9.88
N LEU A 470 -3.26 6.40 11.11
CA LEU A 470 -4.62 6.09 11.57
C LEU A 470 -5.49 7.34 11.71
N PRO A 471 -6.82 7.20 11.58
CA PRO A 471 -7.78 8.26 11.87
C PRO A 471 -7.71 8.75 13.33
N GLU A 472 -8.21 9.95 13.59
CA GLU A 472 -8.24 10.61 14.91
C GLU A 472 -6.87 10.61 15.61
N PRO A 473 -5.88 11.41 15.13
CA PRO A 473 -4.51 11.41 15.66
C PRO A 473 -4.41 11.68 17.17
N ASP A 474 -5.33 12.44 17.76
CA ASP A 474 -5.33 12.74 19.19
C ASP A 474 -5.69 11.50 20.02
N TYR A 475 -6.71 10.73 19.59
CA TYR A 475 -7.03 9.44 20.21
C TYR A 475 -5.85 8.46 20.12
N VAL A 476 -5.19 8.40 18.96
CA VAL A 476 -4.00 7.56 18.77
C VAL A 476 -2.86 8.01 19.68
N ARG A 477 -2.67 9.31 19.85
CA ARG A 477 -1.68 9.88 20.78
C ARG A 477 -1.95 9.44 22.21
N GLU A 478 -3.19 9.61 22.70
CA GLU A 478 -3.59 9.19 24.04
C GLU A 478 -3.40 7.68 24.25
N ALA A 479 -3.71 6.87 23.24
CA ALA A 479 -3.49 5.43 23.29
C ALA A 479 -1.99 5.10 23.46
N VAL A 480 -1.15 5.71 22.63
CA VAL A 480 0.31 5.51 22.65
C VAL A 480 0.93 5.98 23.95
N GLU A 481 0.43 7.08 24.56
CA GLU A 481 0.88 7.58 25.87
C GLU A 481 0.59 6.60 27.02
N ARG A 482 -0.46 5.79 26.92
CA ARG A 482 -0.87 4.84 27.96
C ARG A 482 -0.06 3.54 27.95
N ILE A 483 0.67 3.23 26.86
CA ILE A 483 1.44 1.99 26.75
C ILE A 483 2.67 2.05 27.66
N PRO A 484 2.81 1.15 28.66
CA PRO A 484 3.93 1.15 29.58
C PRO A 484 5.28 1.03 28.89
N MET A 485 5.41 0.15 27.88
CA MET A 485 6.66 0.02 27.14
C MET A 485 6.45 0.06 25.64
N ARG A 486 7.20 0.92 24.97
CA ARG A 486 7.24 1.00 23.50
C ARG A 486 8.66 0.77 23.00
N VAL A 487 8.79 -0.11 22.03
CA VAL A 487 10.04 -0.35 21.32
C VAL A 487 9.84 0.09 19.87
N HIS A 488 10.68 1.02 19.41
CA HIS A 488 10.73 1.49 18.05
C HIS A 488 12.02 1.02 17.40
N GLN A 489 11.94 -0.03 16.61
CA GLN A 489 13.02 -0.47 15.74
C GLN A 489 12.88 0.26 14.41
N ASP A 490 13.78 1.19 14.11
CA ASP A 490 13.66 2.03 12.91
C ASP A 490 15.04 2.51 12.41
N ILE A 491 15.05 3.07 11.22
CA ILE A 491 16.25 3.66 10.60
C ILE A 491 16.36 5.17 10.84
N VAL A 492 15.25 5.87 11.07
CA VAL A 492 15.14 7.32 11.28
C VAL A 492 14.13 7.65 12.38
N LEU A 493 14.09 8.90 12.82
CA LEU A 493 13.10 9.35 13.79
C LEU A 493 11.71 9.55 13.18
N SER A 494 10.67 9.31 13.99
CA SER A 494 9.28 9.62 13.70
C SER A 494 8.59 10.33 14.87
N PRO A 495 7.52 11.11 14.63
CA PRO A 495 6.83 11.86 15.68
C PRO A 495 6.35 11.02 16.86
N GLN A 496 5.90 9.79 16.62
CA GLN A 496 5.37 8.96 17.70
C GLN A 496 6.44 8.48 18.68
N MET A 497 7.72 8.48 18.31
CA MET A 497 8.83 8.16 19.20
C MET A 497 8.99 9.23 20.30
N MET A 498 8.56 10.46 20.00
CA MET A 498 8.68 11.61 20.91
C MET A 498 7.54 11.70 21.92
N VAL A 499 6.46 10.94 21.74
CA VAL A 499 5.33 10.89 22.69
C VAL A 499 5.84 10.45 24.06
N GLU A 500 5.34 11.12 25.12
CA GLU A 500 5.77 10.84 26.50
C GLU A 500 5.53 9.36 26.84
N PRO A 501 6.50 8.64 27.41
CA PRO A 501 6.30 7.27 27.81
C PRO A 501 5.47 7.16 29.10
N ALA A 502 4.60 6.15 29.18
CA ALA A 502 3.97 5.78 30.44
C ALA A 502 5.02 5.23 31.43
N ASP A 503 6.02 4.49 30.93
CA ASP A 503 7.18 4.00 31.69
C ASP A 503 8.46 4.13 30.84
N THR A 504 8.58 3.42 29.70
CA THR A 504 9.83 3.35 28.95
C THR A 504 9.60 3.35 27.42
N VAL A 505 10.43 4.11 26.69
CA VAL A 505 10.56 4.07 25.23
C VAL A 505 11.98 3.69 24.85
N LEU A 506 12.13 2.71 23.94
CA LEU A 506 13.40 2.36 23.32
C LEU A 506 13.40 2.69 21.83
N LEU A 507 14.54 3.22 21.34
CA LEU A 507 14.85 3.33 19.92
C LEU A 507 15.95 2.34 19.59
N LEU A 508 15.68 1.40 18.70
CA LEU A 508 16.61 0.36 18.28
C LEU A 508 17.01 0.60 16.83
N PRO A 509 18.29 0.92 16.54
CA PRO A 509 18.76 1.30 15.22
C PRO A 509 18.79 0.09 14.28
N ALA A 510 18.10 0.18 13.15
CA ALA A 510 18.06 -0.84 12.13
C ALA A 510 18.87 -0.46 10.88
N GLN A 511 19.41 -1.46 10.21
CA GLN A 511 19.99 -1.35 8.89
C GLN A 511 18.90 -1.26 7.83
N THR A 512 19.19 -0.57 6.71
CA THR A 512 18.30 -0.63 5.54
C THR A 512 18.40 -2.00 4.87
N ARG A 513 17.43 -2.35 4.03
CA ARG A 513 17.41 -3.62 3.30
C ARG A 513 18.68 -3.93 2.50
N TYR A 514 19.40 -2.87 2.05
CA TYR A 514 20.62 -3.02 1.25
C TYR A 514 21.87 -3.32 2.08
N GLU A 515 21.79 -3.22 3.39
CA GLU A 515 22.89 -3.39 4.31
C GLU A 515 22.84 -4.75 5.03
N GLN A 516 21.73 -5.48 4.91
CA GLN A 516 21.47 -6.70 5.66
C GLN A 516 22.34 -7.86 5.19
N ARG A 517 22.94 -8.54 6.17
CA ARG A 517 23.81 -9.71 5.95
C ARG A 517 23.06 -10.83 5.25
N GLY A 518 23.64 -11.36 4.15
CA GLY A 518 23.03 -12.39 3.32
C GLY A 518 21.96 -11.90 2.35
N GLY A 519 21.76 -10.55 2.25
CA GLY A 519 20.73 -9.94 1.42
C GLY A 519 19.32 -10.19 1.91
N GLY A 520 18.33 -9.84 1.08
CA GLY A 520 16.93 -10.03 1.41
C GLY A 520 16.03 -10.04 0.17
N THR A 521 14.83 -10.55 0.34
CA THR A 521 13.85 -10.65 -0.74
C THR A 521 12.63 -9.75 -0.50
N GLU A 522 11.92 -9.40 -1.56
CA GLU A 522 10.59 -8.81 -1.48
C GLU A 522 9.64 -9.48 -2.47
N THR A 523 8.34 -9.46 -2.17
CA THR A 523 7.31 -9.97 -3.06
C THR A 523 6.55 -8.82 -3.69
N SER A 524 6.58 -8.74 -5.02
CA SER A 524 5.88 -7.72 -5.81
C SER A 524 4.37 -7.97 -5.91
N THR A 525 3.64 -6.97 -6.43
CA THR A 525 2.20 -7.08 -6.73
C THR A 525 1.85 -8.28 -7.61
N GLU A 526 2.72 -8.62 -8.57
CA GLU A 526 2.52 -9.76 -9.47
C GLU A 526 3.06 -11.10 -8.92
N ARG A 527 3.26 -11.19 -7.57
CA ARG A 527 3.72 -12.43 -6.91
C ARG A 527 5.16 -12.83 -7.23
N ARG A 528 5.94 -11.88 -7.72
CA ARG A 528 7.35 -12.11 -8.02
C ARG A 528 8.19 -11.83 -6.79
N ILE A 529 8.93 -12.82 -6.33
CA ILE A 529 9.91 -12.74 -5.26
C ILE A 529 11.23 -12.33 -5.89
N LEU A 530 11.78 -11.21 -5.45
CA LEU A 530 12.95 -10.56 -6.03
C LEU A 530 14.06 -10.47 -5.00
N PHE A 531 15.26 -10.89 -5.35
CA PHE A 531 16.41 -10.88 -4.44
C PHE A 531 17.24 -9.60 -4.58
N SER A 532 17.49 -8.96 -3.44
CA SER A 532 18.43 -7.84 -3.28
C SER A 532 19.65 -8.31 -2.52
N PRO A 533 20.87 -8.30 -3.10
CA PRO A 533 22.08 -8.69 -2.38
C PRO A 533 22.40 -7.64 -1.31
N GLU A 534 23.23 -8.04 -0.34
CA GLU A 534 23.92 -7.09 0.51
C GLU A 534 24.83 -6.20 -0.33
N ILE A 535 24.66 -4.88 -0.21
CA ILE A 535 25.39 -3.89 -1.04
C ILE A 535 26.47 -3.23 -0.20
N PRO A 536 27.77 -3.32 -0.59
CA PRO A 536 28.85 -2.63 0.10
C PRO A 536 28.67 -1.12 0.09
N GLY A 537 28.76 -0.51 1.28
CA GLY A 537 28.61 0.94 1.45
C GLY A 537 28.75 1.35 2.91
N ARG A 538 28.32 2.59 3.20
CA ARG A 538 28.29 3.11 4.55
C ARG A 538 27.46 2.22 5.46
N ARG A 539 27.96 1.99 6.67
CA ARG A 539 27.18 1.40 7.79
C ARG A 539 27.05 2.46 8.87
N ILE A 540 25.91 2.50 9.54
CA ILE A 540 25.59 3.54 10.51
C ILE A 540 25.73 3.01 11.92
N GLY A 541 26.73 3.54 12.67
CA GLY A 541 26.94 3.22 14.07
C GLY A 541 26.94 1.71 14.36
N GLU A 542 26.08 1.32 15.30
CA GLU A 542 25.86 -0.06 15.73
C GLU A 542 24.54 -0.66 15.20
N ALA A 543 23.95 -0.07 14.14
CA ALA A 543 22.69 -0.59 13.57
C ALA A 543 22.81 -2.05 13.13
N LEU A 544 21.80 -2.86 13.48
CA LEU A 544 21.73 -4.29 13.17
C LEU A 544 20.75 -4.57 12.02
N PRO A 545 20.88 -5.72 11.32
CA PRO A 545 19.85 -6.18 10.40
C PRO A 545 18.47 -6.19 11.06
N GLU A 546 17.43 -5.77 10.33
CA GLU A 546 16.07 -5.68 10.88
C GLU A 546 15.57 -7.01 11.46
N TRP A 547 15.91 -8.13 10.85
CA TRP A 547 15.55 -9.47 11.32
C TRP A 547 16.33 -9.90 12.56
N GLU A 548 17.56 -9.41 12.74
CA GLU A 548 18.42 -9.82 13.85
C GLU A 548 17.96 -9.29 15.21
N ILE A 549 17.34 -8.11 15.23
CA ILE A 549 16.92 -7.44 16.48
C ILE A 549 15.81 -8.23 17.20
N PRO A 550 14.65 -8.56 16.59
CA PRO A 550 13.61 -9.36 17.24
C PRO A 550 14.08 -10.79 17.54
N MET A 551 14.99 -11.37 16.74
CA MET A 551 15.63 -12.64 17.01
C MET A 551 16.39 -12.61 18.35
N ARG A 552 17.31 -11.66 18.53
CA ARG A 552 18.11 -11.54 19.77
C ARG A 552 17.24 -11.26 21.00
N VAL A 553 16.17 -10.47 20.84
CA VAL A 553 15.21 -10.23 21.92
C VAL A 553 14.50 -11.52 22.31
N ALA A 554 14.01 -12.29 21.36
CA ALA A 554 13.33 -13.58 21.61
C ALA A 554 14.26 -14.62 22.25
N GLU A 555 15.49 -14.72 21.76
CA GLU A 555 16.54 -15.59 22.34
C GLU A 555 16.83 -15.23 23.81
N ARG A 556 16.86 -13.94 24.13
CA ARG A 556 17.11 -13.47 25.51
C ARG A 556 15.91 -13.73 26.44
N VAL A 557 14.67 -13.72 25.92
CA VAL A 557 13.45 -14.04 26.72
C VAL A 557 13.41 -15.53 27.05
N ARG A 558 13.77 -16.40 26.10
CA ARG A 558 13.75 -17.86 26.26
C ARG A 558 15.09 -18.49 25.86
N PRO A 559 16.12 -18.36 26.69
CA PRO A 559 17.48 -18.84 26.38
C PRO A 559 17.56 -20.37 26.26
N ASP A 560 16.67 -21.10 26.89
CA ASP A 560 16.52 -22.55 26.78
C ASP A 560 16.14 -23.03 25.39
N LEU A 561 15.40 -22.19 24.64
CA LEU A 561 14.92 -22.45 23.28
C LEU A 561 15.59 -21.57 22.22
N ALA A 562 16.59 -20.75 22.57
CA ALA A 562 17.23 -19.76 21.70
C ALA A 562 17.64 -20.35 20.33
N ARG A 563 18.15 -21.58 20.28
CA ARG A 563 18.54 -22.29 19.05
C ARG A 563 17.40 -22.40 18.00
N LEU A 564 16.14 -22.38 18.43
CA LEU A 564 14.97 -22.50 17.55
C LEU A 564 14.62 -21.18 16.85
N MET A 565 15.15 -20.08 17.38
CA MET A 565 15.00 -18.73 16.82
C MET A 565 16.22 -18.26 16.05
N HIS A 566 17.36 -18.90 16.21
CA HIS A 566 18.64 -18.43 15.68
C HIS A 566 18.77 -18.57 14.17
N PHE A 567 19.23 -17.51 13.52
CA PHE A 567 19.62 -17.47 12.12
C PHE A 567 20.95 -16.75 11.97
N ASP A 568 21.86 -17.32 11.19
CA ASP A 568 23.17 -16.72 10.94
C ASP A 568 23.10 -15.54 9.96
N ASP A 569 22.23 -15.65 8.94
CA ASP A 569 22.08 -14.65 7.90
C ASP A 569 20.71 -14.76 7.16
N GLY A 570 20.50 -13.91 6.17
CA GLY A 570 19.30 -13.93 5.35
C GLY A 570 19.12 -15.23 4.52
N GLN A 571 20.21 -15.96 4.22
CA GLN A 571 20.12 -17.23 3.51
C GLN A 571 19.49 -18.32 4.41
N ALA A 572 19.92 -18.41 5.65
CA ALA A 572 19.36 -19.36 6.61
C ALA A 572 17.85 -19.11 6.84
N ILE A 573 17.44 -17.83 6.81
CA ILE A 573 16.02 -17.46 6.91
C ILE A 573 15.25 -17.92 5.67
N ARG A 574 15.78 -17.71 4.45
CA ARG A 574 15.14 -18.19 3.22
C ARG A 574 15.00 -19.70 3.15
N ASP A 575 15.97 -20.43 3.69
CA ASP A 575 15.92 -21.89 3.79
C ASP A 575 14.76 -22.38 4.67
N GLU A 576 14.37 -21.62 5.68
CA GLU A 576 13.20 -21.91 6.51
C GLU A 576 11.90 -21.40 5.88
N ILE A 577 11.90 -20.21 5.26
CA ILE A 577 10.73 -19.68 4.54
C ILE A 577 10.26 -20.68 3.46
N GLY A 578 11.18 -21.25 2.67
CA GLY A 578 10.83 -22.24 1.64
C GLY A 578 10.11 -23.49 2.19
N LYS A 579 10.31 -23.82 3.48
CA LYS A 579 9.60 -24.91 4.16
C LYS A 579 8.27 -24.47 4.76
N ALA A 580 8.23 -23.24 5.30
CA ALA A 580 7.05 -22.71 6.00
C ALA A 580 5.98 -22.17 5.04
N VAL A 581 6.36 -21.75 3.84
CA VAL A 581 5.50 -21.16 2.81
C VAL A 581 5.66 -21.95 1.51
N PRO A 582 4.85 -23.00 1.28
CA PRO A 582 5.02 -23.89 0.12
C PRO A 582 5.02 -23.16 -1.25
N ALA A 583 4.27 -22.08 -1.37
CA ALA A 583 4.27 -21.25 -2.58
C ALA A 583 5.61 -20.54 -2.87
N TYR A 584 6.48 -20.43 -1.84
CA TYR A 584 7.80 -19.81 -1.92
C TYR A 584 8.93 -20.83 -2.12
N ASP A 585 8.62 -22.11 -2.34
CA ASP A 585 9.65 -23.09 -2.63
C ASP A 585 10.51 -22.65 -3.82
N GLY A 586 11.83 -22.66 -3.66
CA GLY A 586 12.79 -22.06 -4.57
C GLY A 586 13.39 -20.73 -4.08
N ILE A 587 12.79 -20.07 -3.07
CA ILE A 587 13.34 -18.81 -2.49
C ILE A 587 14.75 -19.03 -1.92
N GLN A 588 15.04 -20.21 -1.40
CA GLN A 588 16.34 -20.61 -0.86
C GLN A 588 17.47 -20.60 -1.91
N HIS A 589 17.12 -20.61 -3.20
CA HIS A 589 18.11 -20.58 -4.30
C HIS A 589 18.38 -19.16 -4.81
N LEU A 590 17.67 -18.15 -4.32
CA LEU A 590 17.86 -16.75 -4.71
C LEU A 590 19.06 -16.16 -3.95
N ASN A 591 20.17 -15.90 -4.64
CA ASN A 591 21.41 -15.44 -4.00
C ASN A 591 22.22 -14.42 -4.80
N LYS A 592 21.80 -14.06 -6.01
CA LYS A 592 22.47 -13.09 -6.88
C LYS A 592 21.53 -11.96 -7.29
N ALA A 593 22.07 -10.78 -7.49
CA ALA A 593 21.30 -9.67 -8.05
C ALA A 593 20.64 -10.08 -9.37
N GLY A 594 19.32 -9.91 -9.46
CA GLY A 594 18.52 -10.33 -10.61
C GLY A 594 17.84 -11.68 -10.43
N ASP A 595 18.20 -12.49 -9.43
CA ASP A 595 17.48 -13.72 -9.14
C ASP A 595 16.04 -13.41 -8.72
N GLN A 596 15.12 -14.23 -9.20
CA GLN A 596 13.70 -14.08 -8.96
C GLN A 596 12.94 -15.41 -9.04
N LEU A 597 11.78 -15.43 -8.40
CA LEU A 597 10.80 -16.51 -8.45
C LEU A 597 9.41 -15.89 -8.54
N GLN A 598 8.55 -16.33 -9.47
CA GLN A 598 7.14 -15.93 -9.49
C GLN A 598 6.28 -17.13 -9.07
N TRP A 599 5.79 -17.10 -7.82
CA TRP A 599 4.97 -18.18 -7.32
C TRP A 599 3.62 -18.26 -8.05
N GLY A 600 3.17 -19.50 -8.32
CA GLY A 600 1.96 -19.76 -9.10
C GLY A 600 2.08 -19.43 -10.59
N GLY A 601 3.28 -19.11 -11.11
CA GLY A 601 3.50 -18.79 -12.52
C GLY A 601 3.07 -17.38 -12.93
N GLU A 602 3.01 -17.10 -14.20
CA GLU A 602 2.63 -15.76 -14.72
C GLU A 602 1.17 -15.42 -14.41
N ARG A 603 0.28 -16.43 -14.45
CA ARG A 603 -1.16 -16.28 -14.23
C ARG A 603 -1.67 -17.26 -13.20
N LEU A 604 -2.45 -16.77 -12.25
CA LEU A 604 -3.27 -17.60 -11.38
C LEU A 604 -4.61 -17.91 -12.05
N CYS A 605 -5.30 -18.93 -11.57
CA CYS A 605 -6.56 -19.41 -12.14
C CYS A 605 -6.42 -19.96 -13.58
N GLU A 606 -5.22 -20.35 -13.97
CA GLU A 606 -4.91 -21.10 -15.20
C GLU A 606 -4.30 -22.45 -14.83
N ALA A 607 -4.74 -23.52 -15.46
CA ALA A 607 -4.21 -24.86 -15.28
C ALA A 607 -4.05 -25.58 -16.62
N PRO A 608 -3.21 -26.63 -16.72
CA PRO A 608 -3.17 -27.47 -17.91
C PRO A 608 -4.49 -28.25 -18.10
N GLY A 609 -5.10 -28.15 -19.28
CA GLY A 609 -6.24 -28.95 -19.66
C GLY A 609 -5.87 -30.37 -20.09
N ALA A 610 -6.87 -31.18 -20.36
CA ALA A 610 -6.69 -32.59 -20.78
C ALA A 610 -5.89 -32.75 -22.09
N ASP A 611 -5.94 -31.76 -22.95
CA ASP A 611 -5.19 -31.68 -24.22
C ASP A 611 -3.81 -30.99 -24.06
N GLY A 612 -3.43 -30.61 -22.85
CA GLY A 612 -2.22 -29.87 -22.53
C GLY A 612 -2.28 -28.37 -22.77
N GLY A 613 -3.39 -27.87 -23.33
CA GLY A 613 -3.63 -26.41 -23.44
C GLY A 613 -4.06 -25.76 -22.13
N PRO A 614 -3.98 -24.41 -22.01
CA PRO A 614 -4.40 -23.72 -20.79
C PRO A 614 -5.93 -23.72 -20.66
N VAL A 615 -6.43 -24.01 -19.46
CA VAL A 615 -7.84 -23.89 -19.10
C VAL A 615 -7.99 -23.05 -17.85
N THR A 616 -9.11 -22.34 -17.73
CA THR A 616 -9.43 -21.62 -16.51
C THR A 616 -9.75 -22.61 -15.38
N HIS A 617 -9.11 -22.44 -14.24
CA HIS A 617 -9.33 -23.26 -13.04
C HIS A 617 -9.24 -22.41 -11.79
N PHE A 618 -10.25 -22.44 -10.97
CA PHE A 618 -10.27 -21.73 -9.69
C PHE A 618 -9.96 -22.68 -8.53
N PRO A 619 -9.01 -22.36 -7.61
CA PRO A 619 -8.70 -23.19 -6.47
C PRO A 619 -9.77 -23.07 -5.37
N MET A 620 -11.02 -23.33 -5.76
CA MET A 620 -12.20 -23.41 -4.91
C MET A 620 -12.62 -24.88 -4.76
N PRO A 621 -13.36 -25.25 -3.68
CA PRO A 621 -13.72 -26.66 -3.45
C PRO A 621 -14.44 -27.36 -4.61
N ASP A 622 -15.21 -26.61 -5.40
CA ASP A 622 -15.93 -27.10 -6.59
C ASP A 622 -15.31 -26.62 -7.92
N GLY A 623 -14.12 -25.99 -7.87
CA GLY A 623 -13.41 -25.49 -9.03
C GLY A 623 -14.01 -24.23 -9.67
N ARG A 624 -14.99 -23.57 -9.05
CA ARG A 624 -15.76 -22.45 -9.61
C ARG A 624 -15.57 -21.15 -8.85
N ALA A 625 -15.41 -20.06 -9.58
CA ALA A 625 -15.45 -18.70 -9.02
C ALA A 625 -16.87 -18.34 -8.51
N ARG A 626 -16.92 -17.37 -7.60
CA ARG A 626 -18.19 -16.92 -7.01
C ARG A 626 -18.52 -15.51 -7.43
N PHE A 627 -19.70 -15.33 -8.01
CA PHE A 627 -20.34 -14.03 -8.07
C PHE A 627 -20.86 -13.63 -6.70
N SER A 628 -20.90 -12.34 -6.44
CA SER A 628 -21.47 -11.74 -5.24
C SER A 628 -22.68 -10.87 -5.57
N VAL A 629 -23.59 -10.70 -4.61
CA VAL A 629 -24.69 -9.75 -4.75
C VAL A 629 -24.19 -8.36 -4.43
N ILE A 630 -24.19 -7.46 -5.43
CA ILE A 630 -23.81 -6.05 -5.23
C ILE A 630 -24.97 -5.33 -4.57
N LYS A 631 -24.80 -4.97 -3.29
CA LYS A 631 -25.82 -4.22 -2.53
C LYS A 631 -25.65 -2.73 -2.73
N ILE A 632 -26.70 -2.06 -3.22
CA ILE A 632 -26.77 -0.60 -3.38
C ILE A 632 -27.78 -0.07 -2.39
N GLU A 633 -27.33 0.77 -1.48
CA GLU A 633 -28.19 1.44 -0.50
C GLU A 633 -28.67 2.78 -1.06
N GLN A 634 -29.93 3.12 -0.75
CA GLN A 634 -30.46 4.43 -1.05
C GLN A 634 -29.95 5.40 0.02
N GLU A 635 -29.08 6.31 -0.38
CA GLU A 635 -28.60 7.35 0.52
C GLU A 635 -29.64 8.48 0.65
N SER A 636 -29.77 9.01 1.85
CA SER A 636 -30.56 10.21 2.07
C SER A 636 -29.85 11.42 1.46
N PRO A 637 -30.58 12.36 0.87
CA PRO A 637 -29.98 13.60 0.38
C PRO A 637 -29.24 14.32 1.51
N SER A 638 -27.95 14.61 1.29
CA SER A 638 -27.11 15.36 2.22
C SER A 638 -26.69 16.69 1.59
N SER A 639 -26.67 17.77 2.37
CA SER A 639 -26.09 19.05 1.97
C SER A 639 -24.56 19.08 2.12
N LYS A 640 -24.01 18.09 2.84
CA LYS A 640 -22.59 17.97 3.09
C LYS A 640 -21.84 17.46 1.85
N LEU A 641 -20.55 17.69 1.82
CA LEU A 641 -19.66 17.17 0.78
C LEU A 641 -19.01 15.86 1.23
N ARG A 642 -18.91 14.90 0.31
CA ARG A 642 -18.18 13.65 0.53
C ARG A 642 -16.68 13.92 0.45
N LEU A 643 -16.01 13.80 1.57
CA LEU A 643 -14.57 13.96 1.65
C LEU A 643 -13.88 12.61 1.48
N SER A 644 -12.82 12.58 0.69
CA SER A 644 -11.84 11.49 0.68
C SER A 644 -10.44 12.03 0.93
N THR A 645 -9.64 11.27 1.70
CA THR A 645 -8.21 11.56 1.81
C THR A 645 -7.49 11.00 0.58
N ARG A 646 -6.57 11.80 0.01
CA ARG A 646 -5.75 11.36 -1.11
C ARG A 646 -4.30 11.20 -0.72
N ARG A 647 -3.66 10.21 -1.33
CA ARG A 647 -2.22 10.00 -1.20
C ARG A 647 -1.54 10.34 -2.52
N GLY A 648 -0.53 11.18 -2.44
CA GLY A 648 0.30 11.54 -3.57
C GLY A 648 1.71 10.97 -3.42
N LYS A 649 2.42 10.90 -4.52
CA LYS A 649 3.85 10.57 -4.56
C LYS A 649 4.69 11.44 -3.64
N GLN A 650 4.36 12.72 -3.57
CA GLN A 650 5.08 13.73 -2.84
C GLN A 650 4.53 13.97 -1.42
N PHE A 651 3.35 13.44 -1.14
CA PHE A 651 2.63 13.63 0.11
C PHE A 651 2.29 12.28 0.73
N ASN A 652 3.27 11.63 1.31
CA ASN A 652 3.11 10.42 2.09
C ASN A 652 4.15 10.41 3.22
N SER A 653 4.07 9.44 4.11
CA SER A 653 4.98 9.33 5.26
C SER A 653 6.46 9.17 4.89
N MET A 654 6.79 8.94 3.63
CA MET A 654 8.16 8.70 3.16
C MET A 654 8.71 9.81 2.27
N VAL A 655 7.86 10.52 1.55
CA VAL A 655 8.26 11.64 0.67
C VAL A 655 7.51 12.89 1.09
N HIS A 656 8.21 13.83 1.68
CA HIS A 656 7.67 15.07 2.22
C HIS A 656 8.05 16.25 1.32
N ARG A 657 7.25 16.49 0.29
CA ARG A 657 7.41 17.67 -0.57
C ARG A 657 6.36 18.73 -0.29
N ASN A 658 6.65 19.95 -0.67
CA ASN A 658 5.74 21.09 -0.47
C ASN A 658 4.71 21.23 -1.60
N LEU A 659 5.00 20.65 -2.77
CA LEU A 659 4.14 20.72 -3.95
C LEU A 659 4.07 19.38 -4.66
N ASP A 660 2.86 19.00 -5.09
CA ASP A 660 2.65 17.91 -6.03
C ASP A 660 2.96 18.41 -7.46
N PRO A 661 3.99 17.89 -8.14
CA PRO A 661 4.39 18.37 -9.46
C PRO A 661 3.37 18.06 -10.57
N LEU A 662 2.38 17.21 -10.34
CA LEU A 662 1.35 16.88 -11.32
C LEU A 662 0.11 17.76 -11.18
N THR A 663 -0.25 18.15 -9.96
CA THR A 663 -1.44 18.95 -9.69
C THR A 663 -1.11 20.40 -9.32
N GLY A 664 0.11 20.65 -8.82
CA GLY A 664 0.51 21.91 -8.21
C GLY A 664 -0.06 22.15 -6.82
N ALA A 665 -0.73 21.15 -6.26
CA ALA A 665 -1.34 21.23 -4.95
C ALA A 665 -0.29 21.28 -3.83
N ARG A 666 -0.58 22.04 -2.79
CA ARG A 666 0.10 22.04 -1.49
C ARG A 666 -0.54 21.02 -0.57
N ARG A 667 0.10 20.74 0.55
CA ARG A 667 -0.42 19.77 1.54
C ARG A 667 -1.72 20.21 2.22
N ASP A 668 -1.93 21.51 2.33
CA ASP A 668 -3.12 22.16 2.89
C ASP A 668 -4.22 22.46 1.87
N ASP A 669 -4.02 22.09 0.60
CA ASP A 669 -5.03 22.34 -0.43
C ASP A 669 -6.21 21.37 -0.32
N VAL A 670 -7.40 21.95 -0.44
CA VAL A 670 -8.71 21.29 -0.45
C VAL A 670 -9.24 21.31 -1.88
N LEU A 671 -9.19 20.16 -2.55
CA LEU A 671 -9.61 20.04 -3.93
C LEU A 671 -11.12 19.92 -4.00
N MET A 672 -11.79 20.86 -4.70
CA MET A 672 -13.25 20.82 -4.88
C MET A 672 -13.66 21.24 -6.29
N SER A 673 -14.88 20.87 -6.69
CA SER A 673 -15.41 21.27 -7.99
C SER A 673 -15.69 22.79 -8.04
N ARG A 674 -15.61 23.36 -9.24
CA ARG A 674 -16.03 24.77 -9.45
C ARG A 674 -17.48 25.00 -9.01
N LYS A 675 -18.37 24.04 -9.28
CA LYS A 675 -19.79 24.11 -8.90
C LYS A 675 -19.98 24.17 -7.37
N ASP A 676 -19.21 23.39 -6.63
CA ASP A 676 -19.27 23.40 -5.16
C ASP A 676 -18.62 24.65 -4.59
N ALA A 677 -17.49 25.11 -5.15
CA ALA A 677 -16.86 26.36 -4.74
C ALA A 677 -17.80 27.56 -4.91
N GLU A 678 -18.48 27.65 -6.06
CA GLU A 678 -19.49 28.68 -6.32
C GLU A 678 -20.69 28.58 -5.36
N ARG A 679 -21.17 27.36 -5.07
CA ARG A 679 -22.29 27.11 -4.13
C ARG A 679 -21.94 27.54 -2.70
N ILE A 680 -20.71 27.33 -2.27
CA ILE A 680 -20.21 27.69 -0.94
C ILE A 680 -19.82 29.20 -0.87
N GLY A 681 -19.59 29.83 -2.01
CA GLY A 681 -19.15 31.24 -2.10
C GLY A 681 -17.66 31.42 -1.87
N VAL A 682 -16.83 30.42 -2.28
CA VAL A 682 -15.37 30.47 -2.19
C VAL A 682 -14.74 30.51 -3.58
N ALA A 683 -13.60 31.16 -3.68
CA ALA A 683 -12.78 31.23 -4.89
C ALA A 683 -11.53 30.37 -4.75
N ASP A 684 -10.87 30.10 -5.89
CA ASP A 684 -9.57 29.43 -5.91
C ASP A 684 -8.53 30.23 -5.10
N GLY A 685 -7.92 29.59 -4.11
CA GLY A 685 -6.96 30.19 -3.20
C GLY A 685 -7.54 30.74 -1.88
N ASP A 686 -8.86 30.82 -1.72
CA ASP A 686 -9.49 31.26 -0.46
C ASP A 686 -9.23 30.25 0.67
N SER A 687 -9.13 30.78 1.90
CA SER A 687 -9.04 29.95 3.11
C SER A 687 -10.42 29.36 3.44
N VAL A 688 -10.44 28.09 3.80
CA VAL A 688 -11.66 27.34 4.14
C VAL A 688 -11.45 26.54 5.42
N LEU A 689 -12.55 26.37 6.19
CA LEU A 689 -12.63 25.47 7.31
C LEU A 689 -13.51 24.26 6.94
N LEU A 690 -12.98 23.08 7.12
CA LEU A 690 -13.72 21.83 6.98
C LEU A 690 -14.08 21.33 8.38
N THR A 691 -15.33 20.93 8.55
CA THR A 691 -15.83 20.35 9.81
C THR A 691 -16.46 19.00 9.52
N SER A 692 -15.98 17.97 10.24
CA SER A 692 -16.54 16.62 10.28
C SER A 692 -17.15 16.33 11.66
N PRO A 693 -17.80 15.16 11.88
CA PRO A 693 -18.28 14.78 13.22
C PRO A 693 -17.20 14.73 14.30
N VAL A 694 -15.93 14.47 13.93
CA VAL A 694 -14.83 14.22 14.88
C VAL A 694 -13.74 15.29 14.91
N GLY A 695 -13.73 16.22 13.96
CA GLY A 695 -12.68 17.24 13.96
C GLY A 695 -12.84 18.34 12.93
N GLN A 696 -11.86 19.24 12.91
CA GLN A 696 -11.80 20.37 12.01
C GLN A 696 -10.42 20.49 11.36
N MET A 697 -10.40 20.98 10.13
CA MET A 697 -9.19 21.25 9.37
C MET A 697 -9.32 22.54 8.61
N SER A 698 -8.37 23.45 8.81
CA SER A 698 -8.23 24.63 7.93
C SER A 698 -7.41 24.26 6.69
N GLY A 699 -7.81 24.79 5.55
CA GLY A 699 -7.10 24.54 4.30
C GLY A 699 -7.34 25.67 3.29
N ARG A 700 -6.84 25.48 2.08
CA ARG A 700 -6.96 26.42 0.98
C ARG A 700 -7.75 25.79 -0.16
N CYS A 701 -8.78 26.47 -0.63
CA CYS A 701 -9.57 26.02 -1.79
C CYS A 701 -8.69 25.89 -3.04
N LEU A 702 -8.71 24.72 -3.66
CA LEU A 702 -8.14 24.45 -4.98
C LEU A 702 -9.23 23.94 -5.90
N VAL A 703 -9.63 24.79 -6.86
CA VAL A 703 -10.65 24.41 -7.84
C VAL A 703 -10.07 23.37 -8.82
N ALA A 704 -10.66 22.18 -8.82
CA ALA A 704 -10.15 21.01 -9.53
C ALA A 704 -11.29 20.28 -10.29
N PRO A 705 -10.98 19.50 -11.35
CA PRO A 705 -11.97 18.71 -12.09
C PRO A 705 -12.36 17.43 -11.32
N ILE A 706 -13.00 17.63 -10.18
CA ILE A 706 -13.57 16.58 -9.33
C ILE A 706 -15.09 16.53 -9.50
N THR A 707 -15.69 15.37 -9.29
CA THR A 707 -17.13 15.17 -9.34
C THR A 707 -17.83 16.12 -8.34
N PRO A 708 -18.82 16.93 -8.74
CA PRO A 708 -19.56 17.79 -7.81
C PRO A 708 -20.13 17.00 -6.62
N GLY A 709 -20.15 17.60 -5.44
CA GLY A 709 -20.52 16.93 -4.20
C GLY A 709 -19.37 16.18 -3.52
N ASN A 710 -18.16 16.20 -4.12
CA ASN A 710 -16.97 15.56 -3.55
C ASN A 710 -15.86 16.57 -3.28
N VAL A 711 -15.06 16.28 -2.27
CA VAL A 711 -13.89 17.05 -1.90
C VAL A 711 -12.74 16.11 -1.53
N GLN A 712 -11.51 16.50 -1.85
CA GLN A 712 -10.32 15.75 -1.48
C GLN A 712 -9.33 16.60 -0.69
N VAL A 713 -8.77 16.02 0.37
CA VAL A 713 -7.66 16.58 1.16
C VAL A 713 -6.49 15.62 1.16
N HIS A 714 -5.30 16.12 1.47
CA HIS A 714 -4.13 15.26 1.50
C HIS A 714 -4.05 14.46 2.82
N TRP A 715 -3.55 13.26 2.72
CA TRP A 715 -3.18 12.40 3.82
C TRP A 715 -1.69 12.65 4.17
N PRO A 716 -1.27 12.72 5.44
CA PRO A 716 -2.05 12.40 6.65
C PRO A 716 -2.87 13.56 7.23
N GLU A 717 -2.75 14.78 6.71
CA GLU A 717 -3.35 15.98 7.28
C GLU A 717 -4.87 15.84 7.47
N GLY A 718 -5.54 15.20 6.51
CA GLY A 718 -6.98 14.95 6.56
C GLY A 718 -7.45 13.94 7.61
N ASN A 719 -6.54 13.20 8.26
CA ASN A 719 -6.91 12.17 9.26
C ASN A 719 -7.64 12.74 10.48
N VAL A 720 -7.49 14.03 10.77
CA VAL A 720 -8.22 14.73 11.85
C VAL A 720 -9.72 14.81 11.58
N LEU A 721 -10.14 14.63 10.33
CA LEU A 721 -11.54 14.66 9.92
C LEU A 721 -12.18 13.28 9.86
N ILE A 722 -11.41 12.20 9.91
CA ILE A 722 -11.86 10.83 9.65
C ILE A 722 -12.23 10.14 10.95
N GLU A 723 -13.41 9.52 10.99
CA GLU A 723 -13.89 8.75 12.13
C GLU A 723 -13.18 7.40 12.25
N ARG A 724 -12.57 7.14 13.41
CA ARG A 724 -11.88 5.88 13.71
C ARG A 724 -12.80 4.67 13.77
N GLY A 725 -14.01 4.83 14.30
CA GLY A 725 -14.97 3.74 14.52
C GLY A 725 -15.60 3.15 13.25
N VAL A 726 -15.36 3.76 12.09
CA VAL A 726 -15.92 3.31 10.81
C VAL A 726 -14.88 2.49 10.05
N SER A 727 -15.19 1.21 9.80
CA SER A 727 -14.29 0.29 9.10
C SER A 727 -15.08 -0.75 8.30
N ASP A 728 -14.41 -1.39 7.34
CA ASP A 728 -14.95 -2.56 6.64
C ASP A 728 -15.09 -3.74 7.62
N PRO A 729 -16.30 -4.31 7.76
CA PRO A 729 -16.58 -5.33 8.78
C PRO A 729 -15.90 -6.68 8.52
N GLU A 730 -15.48 -6.96 7.27
CA GLU A 730 -14.90 -8.25 6.91
C GLU A 730 -13.37 -8.27 7.09
N CYS A 731 -12.72 -7.10 7.00
CA CYS A 731 -11.26 -7.04 7.07
C CYS A 731 -10.70 -6.03 8.07
N GLY A 732 -11.53 -5.15 8.66
CA GLY A 732 -11.13 -4.17 9.67
C GLY A 732 -10.28 -3.01 9.13
N ILE A 733 -10.32 -2.73 7.80
CA ILE A 733 -9.67 -1.52 7.27
C ILE A 733 -10.49 -0.29 7.66
N PRO A 734 -9.87 0.78 8.18
CA PRO A 734 -10.58 2.05 8.41
C PRO A 734 -11.15 2.64 7.12
N ASP A 735 -12.32 3.25 7.21
CA ASP A 735 -12.81 4.14 6.16
C ASP A 735 -12.04 5.46 6.22
N PHE A 736 -11.37 5.83 5.14
CA PHE A 736 -10.64 7.10 5.03
C PHE A 736 -11.47 8.18 4.30
N ASN A 737 -12.79 8.05 4.39
CA ASN A 737 -13.77 8.96 3.81
C ASN A 737 -14.77 9.37 4.90
N THR A 738 -15.36 10.56 4.75
CA THR A 738 -16.39 11.09 5.65
C THR A 738 -17.22 12.16 4.95
N GLU A 739 -18.24 12.67 5.60
CA GLU A 739 -18.97 13.86 5.17
C GLU A 739 -18.48 15.10 5.91
N VAL A 740 -18.32 16.20 5.19
CA VAL A 740 -17.88 17.49 5.76
C VAL A 740 -18.76 18.65 5.36
N GLU A 741 -18.88 19.60 6.27
CA GLU A 741 -19.31 20.96 6.00
C GLU A 741 -18.09 21.82 5.70
N ILE A 742 -18.21 22.74 4.76
CA ILE A 742 -17.11 23.65 4.38
C ILE A 742 -17.62 25.07 4.42
N GLU A 743 -16.87 25.93 5.09
CA GLU A 743 -17.16 27.37 5.15
C GLU A 743 -15.90 28.19 4.82
N ARG A 744 -16.12 29.38 4.31
CA ARG A 744 -15.05 30.35 4.10
C ARG A 744 -14.61 30.94 5.43
N ILE A 745 -13.31 31.02 5.66
CA ILE A 745 -12.72 31.75 6.78
C ILE A 745 -11.96 32.97 6.26
N ALA A 746 -11.92 34.03 7.10
CA ALA A 746 -11.35 35.32 6.73
C ALA A 746 -9.81 35.25 6.57
#